data_b5b6f36da7a0e39d84ed30cada2113af
#
_entry.id   b5b6f36da7a0e39d84ed30cada2113af
#
_cell.length_a   1.000
_cell.length_b   1.000
_cell.length_c   1.000
_cell.angle_alpha   90.00
_cell.angle_beta   90.00
_cell.angle_gamma   90.00
#
_symmetry.space_group_name_H-M   'P 1'
#
loop_
_entity.id
_entity.type
_entity.pdbx_description
1 polymer ?
#
loop_
_entity_poly.entity_id
_entity_poly.type
_entity_poly.pdbx_seq_one_letter_code
_entity_poly.pdbx_strand_id
1 'polypeptide(L)'
;MTDQTEHTDPTSDRNSAAPRTLPVTDLSLVVLIGATGSGKSTFARRHFKQTEIVSSDFCRGLVADDENDQSASKDAFDVLHYIAGKRLAAGRLTVVDATNVQTEARRQLVRLAREHDVLPIAIVLDLPEEVCAARNAARPDRAHLPRHVVQRHRRELRRSLRGLEREGFRKVHVLRGEEEVAAAAIVREKRYNDLRHLTGPFDIIGDIHGCRSELETLLAKLGYQDGRHPQGRTAVFVGDLVDRGPDSPGVLRRVMGMVAAGDALCVPGNHENKLGRWLRGRTVQQTHGLAETIEQLEREPEEFRSEVASFIDGLVSHYVLDEGRLVVCHAGLPEKYHGRTSGRVRAHALYGETTGETDEFGLPVRYPWAEEYRGRAAVVYGHTPVPDTSWINNTLCLDTGAVFGGRMTALRWPERELVDVPAEQVWYEPARPLAAEAPGAGQGRPLDIDDVRGRRGVETRLMGRVAVREENAAAALEVMSRFAVDPRLLAYLPPTMAPTATSKAEGYLEHPAEAFAQYAADGVGRVVCEEKHMGSRAVALVCKDAAAAERFGVDPGAAFGGPGGEGAGGGVTGALYTRTGRPFFADQATTEEVVGRLRAAIEAAGLWDELDTDWLLFDGELLPWSLKSTGLLRSQYAAVGAASRAVFPGAVTALEQAAARGVEGLDGLLGRQRERAADAAAFTDAYRRYCWPTEGLDGVRFAPFQVLAARGRSLAAVPHDEQLAWLDRLVEHDPTGLLRTTRRLVVDPADEASVRAGTDWWLELTAAGGEGMVVKPLAAVATGRGGRPVQPGVKVRGREYLRIIYGPEYIRPDNLARLRERFLGHKRSLALREYALGLEALDRLAAGEPLWRVHEAVFAVLALESEPVDPRL
;
A
#
# COMPACT_ATOMS: atom_id res chain seq x y z
N MET A 1 -43.18 78.46 34.18
CA MET A 1 -42.46 78.46 35.47
C MET A 1 -41.39 77.45 35.40
N THR A 2 -40.16 77.93 35.30
CA THR A 2 -38.83 77.58 35.79
C THR A 2 -38.25 76.26 35.14
N ASP A 3 -37.53 76.43 34.18
CA ASP A 3 -36.12 76.52 33.78
C ASP A 3 -35.17 75.96 34.86
N GLN A 4 -34.50 74.86 34.50
CA GLN A 4 -33.12 74.45 34.99
C GLN A 4 -32.38 73.71 33.97
N THR A 5 -31.51 74.39 33.28
CA THR A 5 -30.43 73.90 32.46
C THR A 5 -29.35 73.27 33.34
N GLU A 6 -29.07 72.00 33.18
CA GLU A 6 -27.84 71.33 33.59
C GLU A 6 -26.81 71.23 32.44
N HIS A 7 -25.74 72.01 32.65
CA HIS A 7 -24.51 71.91 31.91
C HIS A 7 -23.86 70.55 32.15
N THR A 8 -23.72 69.65 31.11
CA THR A 8 -22.81 68.51 31.10
C THR A 8 -21.69 68.87 30.19
N ASP A 9 -20.51 68.85 30.81
CA ASP A 9 -19.15 69.00 30.26
C ASP A 9 -18.82 67.99 29.19
N PRO A 10 -18.32 68.34 27.95
CA PRO A 10 -17.92 67.43 26.93
C PRO A 10 -16.41 67.16 26.99
N THR A 11 -15.96 66.22 27.87
CA THR A 11 -14.57 65.72 27.83
C THR A 11 -14.54 64.24 28.19
N SER A 12 -14.70 63.38 27.20
CA SER A 12 -13.95 62.11 27.11
C SER A 12 -14.37 61.32 25.84
N ASP A 13 -14.15 61.90 24.69
CA ASP A 13 -14.08 61.07 23.45
C ASP A 13 -12.66 60.44 23.45
N ARG A 14 -12.52 59.26 24.06
CA ARG A 14 -11.39 58.40 23.81
C ARG A 14 -11.49 57.88 22.39
N ASN A 15 -10.71 58.46 21.51
CA ASN A 15 -10.41 58.06 20.16
C ASN A 15 -10.08 56.56 20.14
N SER A 16 -11.08 55.66 20.03
CA SER A 16 -10.83 54.26 19.82
C SER A 16 -10.43 54.09 18.37
N ALA A 17 -9.12 54.06 18.11
CA ALA A 17 -8.60 53.68 16.78
C ALA A 17 -9.25 52.36 16.36
N ALA A 18 -9.78 52.35 15.15
CA ALA A 18 -10.40 51.13 14.58
C ALA A 18 -9.42 49.95 14.67
N PRO A 19 -9.87 48.74 15.04
CA PRO A 19 -8.97 47.62 15.24
C PRO A 19 -8.15 47.32 13.98
N ARG A 20 -6.82 47.33 14.06
CA ARG A 20 -5.93 47.04 12.97
C ARG A 20 -5.85 45.53 12.79
N THR A 21 -6.53 45.03 11.78
CA THR A 21 -6.60 43.58 11.46
C THR A 21 -5.29 43.09 10.85
N LEU A 22 -4.73 42.00 11.39
CA LEU A 22 -3.54 41.33 10.87
C LEU A 22 -3.94 39.95 10.39
N PRO A 23 -4.07 39.70 9.06
CA PRO A 23 -4.41 38.42 8.52
C PRO A 23 -3.23 37.44 8.63
N VAL A 24 -3.47 36.31 9.28
CA VAL A 24 -2.51 35.22 9.47
C VAL A 24 -3.16 33.91 9.00
N THR A 25 -2.56 33.29 7.99
CA THR A 25 -3.05 32.00 7.49
C THR A 25 -2.88 30.89 8.53
N ASP A 26 -3.81 29.97 8.56
CA ASP A 26 -3.87 28.85 9.53
C ASP A 26 -2.66 27.88 9.47
N LEU A 27 -1.88 27.93 8.37
CA LEU A 27 -0.56 27.29 8.26
C LEU A 27 0.48 28.35 7.83
N SER A 28 1.21 28.88 8.78
CA SER A 28 2.30 29.85 8.54
C SER A 28 3.34 29.78 9.64
N LEU A 29 4.53 30.29 9.33
CA LEU A 29 5.55 30.61 10.31
C LEU A 29 5.47 32.10 10.61
N VAL A 30 4.93 32.46 11.75
CA VAL A 30 4.89 33.84 12.24
C VAL A 30 6.18 34.16 12.98
N VAL A 31 6.91 35.16 12.53
CA VAL A 31 8.15 35.62 13.16
C VAL A 31 7.89 36.96 13.82
N LEU A 32 7.91 37.00 15.15
CA LEU A 32 7.88 38.24 15.89
C LEU A 32 9.24 38.93 15.85
N ILE A 33 9.24 40.21 15.49
CA ILE A 33 10.46 40.99 15.34
C ILE A 33 10.34 42.25 16.19
N GLY A 34 11.36 42.56 17.03
CA GLY A 34 11.35 43.77 17.84
C GLY A 34 12.47 43.78 18.89
N ALA A 35 12.80 44.94 19.38
CA ALA A 35 13.81 45.11 20.45
C ALA A 35 13.41 44.38 21.74
N THR A 36 14.36 44.07 22.60
CA THR A 36 14.03 43.61 23.96
C THR A 36 13.17 44.67 24.64
N GLY A 37 12.17 44.27 25.42
CA GLY A 37 11.19 45.18 26.04
C GLY A 37 10.08 45.68 25.11
N SER A 38 10.03 45.31 23.80
CA SER A 38 8.96 45.73 22.89
C SER A 38 7.62 45.04 23.14
N GLY A 39 7.56 44.04 24.03
CA GLY A 39 6.29 43.33 24.36
C GLY A 39 5.93 42.14 23.48
N LYS A 40 6.90 41.58 22.73
CA LYS A 40 6.66 40.41 21.83
C LYS A 40 6.00 39.24 22.54
N SER A 41 6.53 38.80 23.66
CA SER A 41 6.00 37.66 24.41
C SER A 41 4.60 37.93 24.96
N THR A 42 4.30 39.16 25.37
CA THR A 42 2.95 39.58 25.78
C THR A 42 1.99 39.55 24.56
N PHE A 43 2.42 40.07 23.40
CA PHE A 43 1.67 40.05 22.16
C PHE A 43 1.40 38.60 21.72
N ALA A 44 2.43 37.75 21.76
CA ALA A 44 2.30 36.33 21.41
C ALA A 44 1.23 35.63 22.26
N ARG A 45 1.35 35.76 23.61
CA ARG A 45 0.39 35.12 24.55
C ARG A 45 -1.03 35.65 24.43
N ARG A 46 -1.22 36.90 24.01
CA ARG A 46 -2.53 37.52 23.82
C ARG A 46 -3.24 37.01 22.59
N HIS A 47 -2.50 36.73 21.52
CA HIS A 47 -3.08 36.48 20.19
C HIS A 47 -2.95 35.03 19.69
N PHE A 48 -2.09 34.23 20.30
CA PHE A 48 -1.77 32.88 19.88
C PHE A 48 -1.89 31.89 21.05
N LYS A 49 -2.18 30.63 20.72
CA LYS A 49 -2.20 29.58 21.75
C LYS A 49 -0.78 29.34 22.30
N GLN A 50 -0.67 29.03 23.59
CA GLN A 50 0.63 28.71 24.19
C GLN A 50 1.41 27.64 23.43
N THR A 51 0.71 26.63 22.89
CA THR A 51 1.29 25.54 22.09
C THR A 51 1.75 25.98 20.69
N GLU A 52 1.34 27.14 20.19
CA GLU A 52 1.78 27.71 18.90
C GLU A 52 3.09 28.51 19.05
N ILE A 53 3.43 28.94 20.29
CA ILE A 53 4.56 29.83 20.57
C ILE A 53 5.81 29.02 20.88
N VAL A 54 6.90 29.29 20.15
CA VAL A 54 8.23 28.76 20.39
C VAL A 54 9.12 29.93 20.75
N SER A 55 9.46 30.05 22.04
CA SER A 55 10.23 31.17 22.60
C SER A 55 11.73 30.86 22.71
N SER A 56 12.59 31.77 22.28
CA SER A 56 14.02 31.61 22.42
C SER A 56 14.48 31.59 23.88
N ASP A 57 13.79 32.36 24.74
CA ASP A 57 14.10 32.41 26.16
C ASP A 57 13.71 31.06 26.81
N PHE A 58 12.53 30.56 26.54
CA PHE A 58 12.10 29.22 27.00
C PHE A 58 13.05 28.10 26.55
N CYS A 59 13.45 28.10 25.26
CA CYS A 59 14.39 27.10 24.75
C CYS A 59 15.77 27.23 25.47
N ARG A 60 16.18 28.47 25.84
CA ARG A 60 17.41 28.66 26.58
C ARG A 60 17.32 28.11 28.00
N GLY A 61 16.18 28.33 28.68
CA GLY A 61 15.92 27.69 29.97
C GLY A 61 15.95 26.17 29.91
N LEU A 62 15.44 25.55 28.81
CA LEU A 62 15.52 24.10 28.63
C LEU A 62 16.94 23.57 28.44
N VAL A 63 17.88 24.39 27.93
CA VAL A 63 19.24 23.98 27.62
C VAL A 63 20.19 24.26 28.81
N ALA A 64 19.97 25.37 29.55
CA ALA A 64 20.93 25.89 30.53
C ALA A 64 20.31 26.12 31.93
N ASP A 65 19.06 25.69 32.16
CA ASP A 65 18.30 25.96 33.41
C ASP A 65 18.14 27.46 33.75
N ASP A 66 18.53 28.37 32.82
CA ASP A 66 18.41 29.83 32.93
C ASP A 66 18.01 30.45 31.58
N GLU A 67 16.84 31.09 31.53
CA GLU A 67 16.32 31.78 30.34
C GLU A 67 17.22 33.00 29.92
N ASN A 68 18.08 33.51 30.81
CA ASN A 68 18.95 34.66 30.57
C ASN A 68 20.38 34.28 30.19
N ASP A 69 20.79 33.04 30.30
CA ASP A 69 22.15 32.61 29.93
C ASP A 69 22.39 32.76 28.41
N GLN A 70 23.10 33.86 28.07
CA GLN A 70 23.41 34.16 26.67
C GLN A 70 24.46 33.21 26.07
N SER A 71 25.21 32.49 26.87
CA SER A 71 26.22 31.52 26.40
C SER A 71 25.55 30.34 25.70
N ALA A 72 24.38 29.93 26.14
CA ALA A 72 23.55 28.85 25.57
C ALA A 72 22.69 29.27 24.36
N SER A 73 22.84 30.53 23.86
CA SER A 73 21.97 31.06 22.83
C SER A 73 22.00 30.23 21.53
N LYS A 74 23.17 29.72 21.12
CA LYS A 74 23.28 28.88 19.89
C LYS A 74 22.46 27.62 20.02
N ASP A 75 22.66 26.88 21.10
CA ASP A 75 21.96 25.61 21.33
C ASP A 75 20.46 25.83 21.54
N ALA A 76 20.05 26.92 22.18
CA ALA A 76 18.65 27.32 22.31
C ALA A 76 18.00 27.61 20.98
N PHE A 77 18.68 28.22 20.01
CA PHE A 77 18.17 28.42 18.66
C PHE A 77 18.12 27.12 17.84
N ASP A 78 19.05 26.20 18.04
CA ASP A 78 19.00 24.88 17.42
C ASP A 78 17.75 24.12 17.89
N VAL A 79 17.45 24.12 19.19
CA VAL A 79 16.22 23.55 19.77
C VAL A 79 14.98 24.26 19.23
N LEU A 80 14.99 25.60 19.15
CA LEU A 80 13.89 26.41 18.61
C LEU A 80 13.61 26.01 17.15
N HIS A 81 14.62 25.94 16.30
CA HIS A 81 14.48 25.55 14.89
C HIS A 81 13.98 24.11 14.76
N TYR A 82 14.47 23.19 15.58
CA TYR A 82 14.01 21.79 15.60
C TYR A 82 12.52 21.67 15.94
N ILE A 83 12.07 22.33 17.02
CA ILE A 83 10.67 22.33 17.43
C ILE A 83 9.81 22.98 16.35
N ALA A 84 10.21 24.15 15.85
CA ALA A 84 9.49 24.85 14.78
C ALA A 84 9.37 23.98 13.52
N GLY A 85 10.44 23.33 13.09
CA GLY A 85 10.45 22.42 11.95
C GLY A 85 9.48 21.24 12.13
N LYS A 86 9.47 20.58 13.29
CA LYS A 86 8.53 19.49 13.60
C LYS A 86 7.08 19.95 13.55
N ARG A 87 6.79 21.15 14.07
CA ARG A 87 5.43 21.73 14.03
C ARG A 87 4.99 22.06 12.61
N LEU A 88 5.87 22.69 11.81
CA LEU A 88 5.59 23.01 10.41
C LEU A 88 5.42 21.73 9.55
N ALA A 89 6.23 20.71 9.79
CA ALA A 89 6.08 19.40 9.16
C ALA A 89 4.70 18.79 9.45
N ALA A 90 4.24 18.91 10.71
CA ALA A 90 2.92 18.44 11.14
C ALA A 90 1.75 19.37 10.71
N GLY A 91 1.97 20.36 9.85
CA GLY A 91 0.93 21.29 9.38
C GLY A 91 0.39 22.24 10.48
N ARG A 92 1.21 22.58 11.47
CA ARG A 92 0.82 23.43 12.61
C ARG A 92 1.33 24.85 12.46
N LEU A 93 0.44 25.85 12.69
CA LEU A 93 0.86 27.24 12.85
C LEU A 93 1.94 27.32 13.92
N THR A 94 2.99 28.08 13.64
CA THR A 94 4.12 28.25 14.56
C THR A 94 4.49 29.71 14.66
N VAL A 95 4.66 30.18 15.88
CA VAL A 95 5.03 31.57 16.20
C VAL A 95 6.40 31.56 16.88
N VAL A 96 7.38 32.21 16.27
CA VAL A 96 8.71 32.36 16.86
C VAL A 96 8.78 33.65 17.65
N ASP A 97 8.91 33.51 18.96
CA ASP A 97 9.10 34.61 19.92
C ASP A 97 10.55 34.75 20.28
N ALA A 98 11.24 35.59 19.49
CA ALA A 98 12.61 36.02 19.74
C ALA A 98 12.80 37.48 19.30
N THR A 99 13.96 38.13 19.58
CA THR A 99 14.18 39.51 19.10
C THR A 99 14.18 39.60 17.56
N ASN A 100 14.78 38.66 16.88
CA ASN A 100 14.81 38.51 15.42
C ASN A 100 15.21 39.81 14.66
N VAL A 101 15.96 40.71 15.30
CA VAL A 101 16.35 42.01 14.70
C VAL A 101 17.48 41.83 13.68
N GLN A 102 18.25 40.77 13.80
CA GLN A 102 19.34 40.46 12.87
C GLN A 102 18.83 39.75 11.60
N THR A 103 19.28 40.19 10.44
CA THR A 103 18.91 39.62 9.15
C THR A 103 19.26 38.14 9.05
N GLU A 104 20.40 37.72 9.59
CA GLU A 104 20.82 36.33 9.51
C GLU A 104 19.91 35.38 10.26
N ALA A 105 19.48 35.74 11.48
CA ALA A 105 18.52 34.94 12.25
C ALA A 105 17.18 34.79 11.47
N ARG A 106 16.70 35.85 10.84
CA ARG A 106 15.47 35.83 10.06
C ARG A 106 15.61 34.95 8.79
N ARG A 107 16.76 35.00 8.11
CA ARG A 107 17.04 34.17 6.94
C ARG A 107 16.96 32.69 7.25
N GLN A 108 17.44 32.26 8.41
CA GLN A 108 17.32 30.87 8.85
C GLN A 108 15.85 30.46 9.03
N LEU A 109 15.02 31.30 9.64
CA LEU A 109 13.59 31.07 9.80
C LEU A 109 12.83 31.06 8.47
N VAL A 110 13.18 31.96 7.55
CA VAL A 110 12.61 31.98 6.19
C VAL A 110 13.01 30.70 5.42
N ARG A 111 14.24 30.24 5.57
CA ARG A 111 14.70 28.98 4.99
C ARG A 111 13.90 27.81 5.56
N LEU A 112 13.75 27.73 6.87
CA LEU A 112 12.94 26.70 7.54
C LEU A 112 11.49 26.69 7.03
N ALA A 113 10.87 27.87 6.89
CA ALA A 113 9.52 27.97 6.31
C ALA A 113 9.45 27.41 4.87
N ARG A 114 10.45 27.72 4.02
CA ARG A 114 10.54 27.24 2.64
C ARG A 114 10.79 25.73 2.55
N GLU A 115 11.60 25.17 3.45
CA GLU A 115 11.84 23.72 3.52
C GLU A 115 10.55 22.94 3.77
N HIS A 116 9.62 23.55 4.50
CA HIS A 116 8.32 22.97 4.82
C HIS A 116 7.15 23.49 3.94
N ASP A 117 7.43 24.24 2.87
CA ASP A 117 6.39 24.81 1.98
C ASP A 117 5.33 25.65 2.72
N VAL A 118 5.77 26.44 3.69
CA VAL A 118 4.93 27.26 4.54
C VAL A 118 5.25 28.75 4.32
N LEU A 119 4.23 29.60 4.45
CA LEU A 119 4.40 31.05 4.26
C LEU A 119 5.01 31.70 5.52
N PRO A 120 6.17 32.37 5.45
CA PRO A 120 6.69 33.16 6.55
C PRO A 120 5.98 34.54 6.60
N ILE A 121 5.52 34.90 7.80
CA ILE A 121 4.85 36.18 8.10
C ILE A 121 5.68 36.89 9.16
N ALA A 122 6.03 38.16 8.92
CA ALA A 122 6.67 39.01 9.92
C ALA A 122 5.66 39.90 10.62
N ILE A 123 5.68 39.92 11.96
CA ILE A 123 4.98 40.90 12.78
C ILE A 123 6.05 41.69 13.58
N VAL A 124 6.17 42.94 13.21
CA VAL A 124 7.20 43.83 13.75
C VAL A 124 6.60 44.75 14.80
N LEU A 125 7.16 44.76 16.00
CA LEU A 125 6.80 45.67 17.07
C LEU A 125 7.88 46.77 17.14
N ASP A 126 7.65 47.93 16.50
CA ASP A 126 8.56 49.07 16.44
C ASP A 126 8.15 50.13 17.50
N LEU A 127 8.53 49.88 18.75
CA LEU A 127 8.25 50.77 19.87
C LEU A 127 9.39 51.79 20.12
N PRO A 128 9.09 52.95 20.73
CA PRO A 128 10.09 53.91 21.20
C PRO A 128 11.12 53.27 22.13
N GLU A 129 12.34 53.82 22.12
CA GLU A 129 13.45 53.33 23.00
C GLU A 129 13.12 53.45 24.48
N GLU A 130 12.53 54.57 24.84
CA GLU A 130 12.15 54.92 26.21
C GLU A 130 11.20 53.89 26.77
N VAL A 131 10.19 53.48 25.96
CA VAL A 131 9.19 52.46 26.34
C VAL A 131 9.85 51.11 26.55
N CYS A 132 10.70 50.69 25.60
CA CYS A 132 11.41 49.41 25.69
C CYS A 132 12.36 49.38 26.90
N ALA A 133 13.08 50.46 27.16
CA ALA A 133 14.02 50.57 28.30
C ALA A 133 13.26 50.56 29.64
N ALA A 134 12.17 51.33 29.76
CA ALA A 134 11.33 51.38 30.96
C ALA A 134 10.75 49.99 31.29
N ARG A 135 10.24 49.26 30.26
CA ARG A 135 9.70 47.89 30.41
C ARG A 135 10.77 46.88 30.84
N ASN A 136 12.00 47.00 30.33
CA ASN A 136 13.10 46.14 30.78
C ASN A 136 13.49 46.44 32.22
N ALA A 137 13.58 47.73 32.61
CA ALA A 137 13.90 48.15 33.98
C ALA A 137 12.86 47.68 35.00
N ALA A 138 11.58 47.56 34.60
CA ALA A 138 10.50 47.09 35.47
C ALA A 138 10.48 45.54 35.63
N ARG A 139 11.30 44.79 34.87
CA ARG A 139 11.42 43.35 34.98
C ARG A 139 12.58 42.95 35.88
N PRO A 140 12.34 42.20 36.99
CA PRO A 140 13.40 41.76 37.90
C PRO A 140 14.54 41.00 37.23
N ASP A 141 14.19 40.14 36.26
CA ASP A 141 15.13 39.30 35.52
C ASP A 141 15.96 40.07 34.48
N ARG A 142 15.58 41.33 34.14
CA ARG A 142 16.23 42.12 33.07
C ARG A 142 16.54 43.59 33.51
N ALA A 143 16.36 43.91 34.77
CA ALA A 143 16.58 45.26 35.30
C ALA A 143 18.02 45.77 35.07
N HIS A 144 18.98 44.86 35.02
CA HIS A 144 20.40 45.16 34.78
C HIS A 144 20.79 45.28 33.31
N LEU A 145 19.85 45.12 32.36
CA LEU A 145 20.18 45.14 30.92
C LEU A 145 20.58 46.54 30.48
N PRO A 146 21.80 46.77 29.94
CA PRO A 146 22.26 48.09 29.56
C PRO A 146 21.44 48.72 28.43
N ARG A 147 21.13 50.00 28.50
CA ARG A 147 20.38 50.78 27.51
C ARG A 147 20.92 50.61 26.07
N HIS A 148 22.26 50.54 25.93
CA HIS A 148 22.88 50.42 24.60
C HIS A 148 22.44 49.14 23.87
N VAL A 149 21.99 48.08 24.53
CA VAL A 149 21.47 46.85 23.93
C VAL A 149 20.14 47.15 23.22
N VAL A 150 19.23 47.90 23.86
CA VAL A 150 17.97 48.34 23.28
C VAL A 150 18.22 49.21 22.05
N GLN A 151 19.16 50.16 22.16
CA GLN A 151 19.58 51.07 21.08
C GLN A 151 20.12 50.31 19.88
N ARG A 152 20.98 49.31 20.11
CA ARG A 152 21.53 48.44 19.07
C ARG A 152 20.39 47.69 18.35
N HIS A 153 19.50 47.03 19.09
CA HIS A 153 18.36 46.29 18.52
C HIS A 153 17.46 47.18 17.67
N ARG A 154 17.17 48.40 18.13
CA ARG A 154 16.36 49.35 17.34
C ARG A 154 17.06 49.83 16.08
N ARG A 155 18.37 50.06 16.14
CA ARG A 155 19.16 50.46 14.97
C ARG A 155 19.19 49.35 13.90
N GLU A 156 19.40 48.13 14.33
CA GLU A 156 19.40 46.95 13.47
C GLU A 156 17.99 46.75 12.84
N LEU A 157 16.94 46.86 13.64
CA LEU A 157 15.57 46.77 13.16
C LEU A 157 15.26 47.81 12.06
N ARG A 158 15.51 49.10 12.35
CA ARG A 158 15.23 50.21 11.45
C ARG A 158 15.98 50.10 10.12
N ARG A 159 17.23 49.62 10.15
CA ARG A 159 18.03 49.39 8.92
C ARG A 159 17.44 48.30 8.02
N SER A 160 16.80 47.28 8.59
CA SER A 160 16.31 46.12 7.86
C SER A 160 14.82 46.16 7.51
N LEU A 161 14.03 47.06 8.12
CA LEU A 161 12.56 47.12 7.94
C LEU A 161 12.11 47.13 6.50
N ARG A 162 12.78 47.94 5.63
CA ARG A 162 12.44 48.07 4.19
C ARG A 162 12.84 46.85 3.37
N GLY A 163 13.60 45.93 3.92
CA GLY A 163 14.14 44.74 3.25
C GLY A 163 13.42 43.43 3.58
N LEU A 164 12.47 43.40 4.52
CA LEU A 164 11.86 42.18 5.03
C LEU A 164 11.18 41.35 3.92
N GLU A 165 10.47 41.97 2.99
CA GLU A 165 9.86 41.29 1.85
C GLU A 165 10.93 40.67 0.92
N ARG A 166 12.06 41.39 0.71
CA ARG A 166 13.20 40.88 -0.07
C ARG A 166 13.94 39.73 0.65
N GLU A 167 13.88 39.68 1.99
CA GLU A 167 14.37 38.56 2.77
C GLU A 167 13.52 37.30 2.56
N GLY A 168 12.29 37.45 2.07
CA GLY A 168 11.38 36.37 1.68
C GLY A 168 10.12 36.23 2.56
N PHE A 169 9.85 37.22 3.44
CA PHE A 169 8.55 37.24 4.13
C PHE A 169 7.44 37.57 3.15
N ARG A 170 6.36 36.76 3.18
CA ARG A 170 5.22 36.93 2.28
C ARG A 170 4.28 38.05 2.68
N LYS A 171 4.10 38.23 4.01
CA LYS A 171 3.35 39.36 4.60
C LYS A 171 4.23 39.99 5.69
N VAL A 172 4.20 41.33 5.74
CA VAL A 172 4.96 42.10 6.74
C VAL A 172 4.00 43.09 7.40
N HIS A 173 3.76 42.89 8.68
CA HIS A 173 2.92 43.76 9.51
C HIS A 173 3.81 44.56 10.46
N VAL A 174 3.86 45.90 10.29
CA VAL A 174 4.64 46.78 11.18
C VAL A 174 3.70 47.53 12.09
N LEU A 175 3.82 47.33 13.41
CA LEU A 175 3.04 47.99 14.45
C LEU A 175 3.94 49.05 15.13
N ARG A 176 3.56 50.31 14.97
CA ARG A 176 4.31 51.48 15.51
C ARG A 176 3.66 52.04 16.76
N GLY A 177 4.42 52.08 17.82
CA GLY A 177 3.94 52.60 19.09
C GLY A 177 3.05 51.65 19.87
N GLU A 178 2.66 52.05 21.07
CA GLU A 178 1.87 51.23 22.00
C GLU A 178 0.41 51.09 21.54
N GLU A 179 -0.13 52.10 20.94
CA GLU A 179 -1.54 52.17 20.50
C GLU A 179 -1.81 51.17 19.37
N GLU A 180 -0.93 51.13 18.33
CA GLU A 180 -1.10 50.17 17.24
C GLU A 180 -0.94 48.71 17.75
N VAL A 181 0.00 48.46 18.68
CA VAL A 181 0.16 47.12 19.25
C VAL A 181 -1.05 46.74 20.12
N ALA A 182 -1.64 47.68 20.84
CA ALA A 182 -2.82 47.41 21.64
C ALA A 182 -4.08 47.20 20.83
N ALA A 183 -4.25 47.95 19.71
CA ALA A 183 -5.36 47.85 18.78
C ALA A 183 -5.27 46.68 17.77
N ALA A 184 -4.12 46.00 17.67
CA ALA A 184 -3.92 44.90 16.74
C ALA A 184 -4.80 43.70 17.08
N ALA A 185 -5.44 43.13 16.04
CA ALA A 185 -6.25 41.92 16.11
C ALA A 185 -5.79 40.91 15.05
N ILE A 186 -5.46 39.70 15.47
CA ILE A 186 -5.13 38.63 14.54
C ILE A 186 -6.41 37.98 14.01
N VAL A 187 -6.55 37.97 12.69
CA VAL A 187 -7.61 37.24 12.01
C VAL A 187 -7.03 36.01 11.33
N ARG A 188 -7.56 34.85 11.68
CA ARG A 188 -7.16 33.57 11.09
C ARG A 188 -7.83 33.43 9.72
N GLU A 189 -7.02 33.30 8.68
CA GLU A 189 -7.47 33.06 7.33
C GLU A 189 -7.26 31.59 6.96
N LYS A 190 -8.28 30.95 6.39
CA LYS A 190 -8.09 29.63 5.74
C LYS A 190 -7.27 29.83 4.47
N ARG A 191 -6.54 28.79 4.10
CA ARG A 191 -5.85 28.75 2.80
C ARG A 191 -6.88 28.62 1.68
N TYR A 192 -6.62 29.23 0.54
CA TYR A 192 -7.54 29.20 -0.63
C TYR A 192 -7.81 27.78 -1.15
N ASN A 193 -6.88 26.84 -0.92
CA ASN A 193 -6.99 25.45 -1.33
C ASN A 193 -7.56 24.54 -0.22
N ASP A 194 -7.85 25.07 0.97
CA ASP A 194 -8.43 24.28 2.09
C ASP A 194 -9.95 24.45 2.12
N LEU A 195 -10.63 23.59 1.37
CA LEU A 195 -12.08 23.55 1.27
C LEU A 195 -12.66 22.29 1.95
N ARG A 196 -12.04 21.83 3.04
CA ARG A 196 -12.48 20.63 3.80
C ARG A 196 -13.93 20.72 4.29
N HIS A 197 -14.48 21.90 4.40
CA HIS A 197 -15.89 22.11 4.78
C HIS A 197 -16.88 21.76 3.68
N LEU A 198 -16.43 21.65 2.42
CA LEU A 198 -17.21 21.14 1.32
C LEU A 198 -17.12 19.62 1.33
N THR A 199 -18.22 18.97 1.68
CA THR A 199 -18.27 17.49 1.82
C THR A 199 -18.85 16.81 0.59
N GLY A 200 -19.21 17.58 -0.46
CA GLY A 200 -19.77 17.06 -1.68
C GLY A 200 -21.29 16.86 -1.61
N PRO A 201 -21.88 16.02 -2.46
CA PRO A 201 -21.21 15.14 -3.41
C PRO A 201 -20.52 15.86 -4.58
N PHE A 202 -19.47 15.25 -5.12
CA PHE A 202 -18.68 15.81 -6.23
C PHE A 202 -18.70 14.91 -7.44
N ASP A 203 -18.56 15.52 -8.66
CA ASP A 203 -18.25 14.83 -9.89
C ASP A 203 -16.90 15.39 -10.41
N ILE A 204 -15.83 14.58 -10.32
CA ILE A 204 -14.48 15.01 -10.67
C ILE A 204 -14.23 14.59 -12.12
N ILE A 205 -13.94 15.57 -13.01
CA ILE A 205 -13.84 15.39 -14.45
C ILE A 205 -12.39 15.49 -14.87
N GLY A 206 -11.92 14.51 -15.66
CA GLY A 206 -10.58 14.42 -16.20
C GLY A 206 -10.25 15.48 -17.26
N ASP A 207 -9.10 15.34 -17.92
CA ASP A 207 -8.57 16.28 -18.91
C ASP A 207 -9.51 16.42 -20.10
N ILE A 208 -9.75 17.66 -20.56
CA ILE A 208 -10.78 17.98 -21.55
C ILE A 208 -10.16 18.36 -22.90
N HIS A 209 -9.10 19.14 -22.89
CA HIS A 209 -8.36 19.54 -24.09
C HIS A 209 -9.24 20.05 -25.25
N GLY A 210 -10.14 20.99 -25.00
CA GLY A 210 -10.99 21.57 -26.03
C GLY A 210 -12.06 20.64 -26.62
N CYS A 211 -12.23 19.42 -26.10
CA CYS A 211 -13.25 18.45 -26.51
C CYS A 211 -14.62 18.82 -25.91
N ARG A 212 -15.23 19.87 -26.46
CA ARG A 212 -16.46 20.43 -25.90
C ARG A 212 -17.65 19.50 -26.04
N SER A 213 -17.83 18.81 -27.17
CA SER A 213 -18.95 17.93 -27.43
C SER A 213 -18.99 16.78 -26.42
N GLU A 214 -17.83 16.16 -26.19
CA GLU A 214 -17.66 15.10 -25.19
C GLU A 214 -17.93 15.60 -23.77
N LEU A 215 -17.48 16.83 -23.45
CA LEU A 215 -17.75 17.46 -22.15
C LEU A 215 -19.26 17.66 -21.93
N GLU A 216 -19.98 18.22 -22.89
CA GLU A 216 -21.44 18.43 -22.79
C GLU A 216 -22.18 17.10 -22.70
N THR A 217 -21.75 16.08 -23.44
CA THR A 217 -22.30 14.72 -23.36
C THR A 217 -22.07 14.10 -22.00
N LEU A 218 -20.85 14.24 -21.43
CA LEU A 218 -20.51 13.74 -20.10
C LEU A 218 -21.31 14.46 -19.01
N LEU A 219 -21.39 15.80 -19.07
CA LEU A 219 -22.20 16.57 -18.13
C LEU A 219 -23.68 16.19 -18.16
N ALA A 220 -24.25 15.96 -19.36
CA ALA A 220 -25.62 15.48 -19.50
C ALA A 220 -25.79 14.07 -18.92
N LYS A 221 -24.83 13.14 -19.16
CA LYS A 221 -24.82 11.78 -18.59
C LYS A 221 -24.70 11.80 -17.06
N LEU A 222 -23.94 12.72 -16.49
CA LEU A 222 -23.84 12.94 -15.06
C LEU A 222 -25.11 13.56 -14.46
N GLY A 223 -25.97 14.18 -15.27
CA GLY A 223 -27.25 14.79 -14.86
C GLY A 223 -27.24 16.30 -14.71
N TYR A 224 -26.20 16.98 -15.22
CA TYR A 224 -26.13 18.43 -15.23
C TYR A 224 -27.09 19.02 -16.29
N GLN A 225 -27.76 20.10 -15.94
CA GLN A 225 -28.62 20.88 -16.81
C GLN A 225 -28.12 22.33 -16.81
N ASP A 226 -27.76 22.83 -17.97
CA ASP A 226 -27.15 24.17 -18.13
C ASP A 226 -25.98 24.47 -17.16
N GLY A 227 -25.17 23.44 -16.88
CA GLY A 227 -23.99 23.55 -16.00
C GLY A 227 -24.29 23.39 -14.52
N ARG A 228 -25.54 23.13 -14.11
CA ARG A 228 -25.95 22.92 -12.73
C ARG A 228 -26.54 21.53 -12.52
N HIS A 229 -26.17 20.88 -11.44
CA HIS A 229 -26.76 19.58 -11.10
C HIS A 229 -27.99 19.75 -10.21
N PRO A 230 -29.18 19.19 -10.57
CA PRO A 230 -30.43 19.40 -9.81
C PRO A 230 -30.38 18.90 -8.36
N GLN A 231 -29.52 17.92 -8.06
CA GLN A 231 -29.32 17.38 -6.72
C GLN A 231 -28.16 18.07 -5.97
N GLY A 232 -27.63 19.19 -6.46
CA GLY A 232 -26.58 19.95 -5.79
C GLY A 232 -25.19 19.32 -5.81
N ARG A 233 -24.90 18.42 -6.75
CA ARG A 233 -23.53 17.92 -6.94
C ARG A 233 -22.67 19.05 -7.52
N THR A 234 -21.41 19.12 -7.09
CA THR A 234 -20.44 20.11 -7.56
C THR A 234 -19.45 19.44 -8.52
N ALA A 235 -19.29 19.98 -9.71
CA ALA A 235 -18.26 19.53 -10.64
C ALA A 235 -16.87 19.99 -10.16
N VAL A 236 -15.83 19.16 -10.38
CA VAL A 236 -14.44 19.51 -10.07
C VAL A 236 -13.57 19.14 -11.28
N PHE A 237 -13.05 20.15 -11.97
CA PHE A 237 -12.19 19.93 -13.15
C PHE A 237 -10.73 19.80 -12.76
N VAL A 238 -10.06 18.76 -13.27
CA VAL A 238 -8.64 18.48 -12.93
C VAL A 238 -7.64 19.32 -13.76
N GLY A 239 -8.13 20.22 -14.63
CA GLY A 239 -7.31 21.06 -15.50
C GLY A 239 -7.19 20.52 -16.93
N ASP A 240 -6.23 21.06 -17.67
CA ASP A 240 -6.02 20.80 -19.11
C ASP A 240 -7.33 20.96 -19.93
N LEU A 241 -7.94 22.12 -19.75
CA LEU A 241 -9.18 22.48 -20.43
C LEU A 241 -8.97 22.80 -21.91
N VAL A 242 -7.77 23.27 -22.27
CA VAL A 242 -7.41 23.85 -23.55
C VAL A 242 -6.36 23.04 -24.30
N ASP A 243 -6.09 23.42 -25.51
CA ASP A 243 -5.12 22.87 -26.45
C ASP A 243 -5.56 21.55 -27.10
N ARG A 244 -5.06 21.25 -28.29
CA ARG A 244 -5.27 20.04 -29.08
C ARG A 244 -6.65 19.87 -29.67
N GLY A 245 -7.71 20.16 -28.93
CA GLY A 245 -9.08 19.91 -29.34
C GLY A 245 -9.72 21.04 -30.13
N PRO A 246 -10.93 20.81 -30.67
CA PRO A 246 -11.55 21.67 -31.66
C PRO A 246 -12.13 22.98 -31.11
N ASP A 247 -12.48 23.06 -29.81
CA ASP A 247 -13.21 24.23 -29.27
C ASP A 247 -12.74 24.58 -27.83
N SER A 248 -11.51 25.07 -27.69
CA SER A 248 -10.99 25.57 -26.40
C SER A 248 -11.81 26.76 -25.85
N PRO A 249 -12.24 27.76 -26.66
CA PRO A 249 -13.07 28.86 -26.16
C PRO A 249 -14.42 28.40 -25.64
N GLY A 250 -15.05 27.41 -26.29
CA GLY A 250 -16.34 26.86 -25.83
C GLY A 250 -16.21 26.11 -24.51
N VAL A 251 -15.17 25.34 -24.32
CA VAL A 251 -14.84 24.67 -23.03
C VAL A 251 -14.60 25.72 -21.94
N LEU A 252 -13.78 26.75 -22.22
CA LEU A 252 -13.51 27.83 -21.27
C LEU A 252 -14.79 28.53 -20.84
N ARG A 253 -15.70 28.91 -21.78
CA ARG A 253 -17.00 29.53 -21.45
C ARG A 253 -17.84 28.63 -20.53
N ARG A 254 -17.89 27.32 -20.82
CA ARG A 254 -18.67 26.37 -20.00
C ARG A 254 -18.11 26.30 -18.60
N VAL A 255 -16.82 26.01 -18.45
CA VAL A 255 -16.16 25.82 -17.14
C VAL A 255 -16.15 27.13 -16.34
N MET A 256 -15.79 28.26 -16.96
CA MET A 256 -15.81 29.58 -16.31
C MET A 256 -17.20 29.95 -15.82
N GLY A 257 -18.24 29.68 -16.65
CA GLY A 257 -19.64 29.92 -16.27
C GLY A 257 -20.04 29.10 -15.03
N MET A 258 -19.72 27.81 -15.00
CA MET A 258 -20.02 26.92 -13.87
C MET A 258 -19.25 27.34 -12.60
N VAL A 259 -17.97 27.72 -12.72
CA VAL A 259 -17.16 28.19 -11.58
C VAL A 259 -17.68 29.52 -11.04
N ALA A 260 -18.04 30.47 -11.92
CA ALA A 260 -18.61 31.78 -11.52
C ALA A 260 -19.97 31.63 -10.84
N ALA A 261 -20.77 30.64 -11.25
CA ALA A 261 -22.07 30.33 -10.61
C ALA A 261 -21.90 29.59 -9.27
N GLY A 262 -20.72 29.11 -8.92
CA GLY A 262 -20.48 28.31 -7.73
C GLY A 262 -20.87 26.82 -7.87
N ASP A 263 -21.19 26.36 -9.06
CA ASP A 263 -21.60 24.99 -9.38
C ASP A 263 -20.38 24.09 -9.70
N ALA A 264 -19.19 24.70 -9.84
CA ALA A 264 -17.96 23.97 -10.09
C ALA A 264 -16.71 24.55 -9.40
N LEU A 265 -15.70 23.70 -9.24
CA LEU A 265 -14.32 24.03 -8.91
C LEU A 265 -13.40 23.64 -10.08
N CYS A 266 -12.27 24.32 -10.20
CA CYS A 266 -11.28 23.99 -11.23
C CYS A 266 -9.87 24.20 -10.69
N VAL A 267 -8.99 23.23 -10.92
CA VAL A 267 -7.54 23.41 -10.75
C VAL A 267 -6.88 23.67 -12.12
N PRO A 268 -5.76 24.39 -12.20
CA PRO A 268 -5.08 24.61 -13.47
C PRO A 268 -4.29 23.38 -13.89
N GLY A 269 -4.29 23.05 -15.16
CA GLY A 269 -3.32 22.19 -15.78
C GLY A 269 -2.07 22.95 -16.27
N ASN A 270 -1.13 22.22 -16.79
CA ASN A 270 0.07 22.81 -17.39
C ASN A 270 -0.24 23.60 -18.69
N HIS A 271 -1.32 23.22 -19.40
CA HIS A 271 -1.79 23.91 -20.61
C HIS A 271 -2.35 25.29 -20.27
N GLU A 272 -3.22 25.42 -19.25
CA GLU A 272 -3.68 26.74 -18.76
C GLU A 272 -2.52 27.60 -18.28
N ASN A 273 -1.54 27.02 -17.57
CA ASN A 273 -0.38 27.80 -17.11
C ASN A 273 0.44 28.37 -18.27
N LYS A 274 0.55 27.64 -19.38
CA LYS A 274 1.23 28.06 -20.60
C LYS A 274 0.43 29.13 -21.36
N LEU A 275 -0.89 28.92 -21.51
CA LEU A 275 -1.81 29.88 -22.10
C LEU A 275 -1.84 31.19 -21.32
N GLY A 276 -1.95 31.16 -19.98
CA GLY A 276 -1.94 32.36 -19.14
C GLY A 276 -0.64 33.17 -19.23
N ARG A 277 0.50 32.53 -19.50
CA ARG A 277 1.77 33.24 -19.80
C ARG A 277 1.69 33.97 -21.14
N TRP A 278 1.14 33.37 -22.20
CA TRP A 278 0.94 33.99 -23.50
C TRP A 278 -0.04 35.16 -23.41
N LEU A 279 -1.19 35.02 -22.78
CA LEU A 279 -2.18 36.06 -22.56
C LEU A 279 -1.61 37.31 -21.85
N ARG A 280 -0.55 37.12 -21.03
CA ARG A 280 0.21 38.21 -20.40
C ARG A 280 1.36 38.78 -21.26
N GLY A 281 1.42 38.46 -22.55
CA GLY A 281 2.43 38.95 -23.48
C GLY A 281 3.81 38.34 -23.32
N ARG A 282 3.94 37.20 -22.65
CA ARG A 282 5.23 36.50 -22.55
C ARG A 282 5.44 35.57 -23.73
N THR A 283 6.65 35.53 -24.25
CA THR A 283 7.03 34.55 -25.27
C THR A 283 6.95 33.14 -24.71
N VAL A 284 6.20 32.27 -25.38
CA VAL A 284 6.05 30.84 -25.05
C VAL A 284 6.24 30.00 -26.31
N GLN A 285 6.71 28.77 -26.13
CA GLN A 285 6.77 27.81 -27.23
C GLN A 285 5.35 27.34 -27.57
N GLN A 286 4.93 27.51 -28.82
CA GLN A 286 3.60 27.13 -29.31
C GLN A 286 3.59 25.68 -29.77
N THR A 287 3.76 24.75 -28.80
CA THR A 287 3.77 23.31 -29.03
C THR A 287 2.64 22.65 -28.26
N HIS A 288 2.31 21.41 -28.60
CA HIS A 288 1.29 20.58 -27.95
C HIS A 288 -0.14 21.16 -28.02
N GLY A 289 -0.51 21.73 -29.18
CA GLY A 289 -1.86 22.25 -29.39
C GLY A 289 -2.09 23.71 -28.97
N LEU A 290 -1.09 24.39 -28.42
CA LEU A 290 -1.23 25.80 -28.02
C LEU A 290 -1.39 26.76 -29.24
N ALA A 291 -0.78 26.46 -30.38
CA ALA A 291 -0.92 27.29 -31.58
C ALA A 291 -2.38 27.37 -32.02
N GLU A 292 -3.04 26.24 -32.05
CA GLU A 292 -4.47 26.11 -32.41
C GLU A 292 -5.37 26.84 -31.40
N THR A 293 -5.10 26.74 -30.13
CA THR A 293 -5.83 27.47 -29.07
C THR A 293 -5.64 28.99 -29.23
N ILE A 294 -4.44 29.45 -29.54
CA ILE A 294 -4.15 30.85 -29.78
C ILE A 294 -4.99 31.35 -30.98
N GLU A 295 -4.98 30.63 -32.12
CA GLU A 295 -5.78 30.96 -33.27
C GLU A 295 -7.28 31.01 -32.97
N GLN A 296 -7.78 30.09 -32.18
CA GLN A 296 -9.19 30.09 -31.72
C GLN A 296 -9.49 31.32 -30.85
N LEU A 297 -8.60 31.70 -29.92
CA LEU A 297 -8.78 32.82 -29.00
C LEU A 297 -8.57 34.18 -29.70
N GLU A 298 -7.76 34.29 -30.76
CA GLU A 298 -7.59 35.51 -31.55
C GLU A 298 -8.86 35.90 -32.31
N ARG A 299 -9.76 34.93 -32.56
CA ARG A 299 -11.09 35.16 -33.14
C ARG A 299 -12.11 35.68 -32.12
N GLU A 300 -11.76 35.59 -30.84
CA GLU A 300 -12.62 36.00 -29.74
C GLU A 300 -12.39 37.46 -29.33
N PRO A 301 -13.40 38.16 -28.75
CA PRO A 301 -13.26 39.51 -28.23
C PRO A 301 -12.12 39.65 -27.21
N GLU A 302 -11.50 40.82 -27.12
CA GLU A 302 -10.42 41.09 -26.17
C GLU A 302 -10.91 40.97 -24.70
N GLU A 303 -12.16 41.33 -24.45
CA GLU A 303 -12.81 41.20 -23.14
C GLU A 303 -12.77 39.75 -22.70
N PHE A 304 -13.17 38.81 -23.56
CA PHE A 304 -13.17 37.38 -23.23
C PHE A 304 -11.75 36.87 -22.97
N ARG A 305 -10.76 37.29 -23.77
CA ARG A 305 -9.36 36.93 -23.52
C ARG A 305 -8.86 37.45 -22.18
N SER A 306 -9.27 38.66 -21.79
CA SER A 306 -8.96 39.23 -20.46
C SER A 306 -9.62 38.48 -19.34
N GLU A 307 -10.89 38.02 -19.50
CA GLU A 307 -11.61 37.18 -18.55
C GLU A 307 -10.90 35.83 -18.38
N VAL A 308 -10.49 35.20 -19.48
CA VAL A 308 -9.73 33.93 -19.44
C VAL A 308 -8.41 34.12 -18.69
N ALA A 309 -7.67 35.21 -18.96
CA ALA A 309 -6.44 35.50 -18.24
C ALA A 309 -6.66 35.65 -16.74
N SER A 310 -7.72 36.37 -16.36
CA SER A 310 -8.11 36.57 -14.95
C SER A 310 -8.56 35.28 -14.28
N PHE A 311 -9.31 34.44 -14.98
CA PHE A 311 -9.72 33.12 -14.51
C PHE A 311 -8.51 32.24 -14.22
N ILE A 312 -7.60 32.10 -15.18
CA ILE A 312 -6.39 31.27 -15.03
C ILE A 312 -5.52 31.75 -13.84
N ASP A 313 -5.40 33.08 -13.67
CA ASP A 313 -4.64 33.66 -12.56
C ASP A 313 -5.28 33.38 -11.18
N GLY A 314 -6.60 33.23 -11.15
CA GLY A 314 -7.36 32.89 -9.93
C GLY A 314 -7.30 31.41 -9.54
N LEU A 315 -6.87 30.51 -10.43
CA LEU A 315 -6.86 29.07 -10.17
C LEU A 315 -5.78 28.67 -9.15
N VAL A 316 -6.19 27.86 -8.17
CA VAL A 316 -5.29 27.29 -7.14
C VAL A 316 -4.77 25.92 -7.55
N SER A 317 -3.57 25.60 -7.12
CA SER A 317 -2.86 24.39 -7.56
C SER A 317 -3.54 23.06 -7.23
N HIS A 318 -4.34 23.02 -6.19
CA HIS A 318 -5.06 21.83 -5.74
C HIS A 318 -6.11 22.23 -4.68
N TYR A 319 -7.11 21.39 -4.51
CA TYR A 319 -8.09 21.49 -3.44
C TYR A 319 -7.99 20.31 -2.46
N VAL A 320 -8.18 20.61 -1.18
CA VAL A 320 -8.42 19.62 -0.12
C VAL A 320 -9.88 19.72 0.28
N LEU A 321 -10.64 18.67 0.02
CA LEU A 321 -12.09 18.58 0.12
C LEU A 321 -12.51 17.50 1.13
N ASP A 322 -13.79 17.41 1.40
CA ASP A 322 -14.44 16.32 2.12
C ASP A 322 -13.73 15.97 3.44
N GLU A 323 -13.66 16.93 4.36
CA GLU A 323 -13.00 16.79 5.67
C GLU A 323 -11.52 16.35 5.56
N GLY A 324 -10.92 16.50 4.38
CA GLY A 324 -9.56 16.06 4.08
C GLY A 324 -9.46 14.64 3.53
N ARG A 325 -10.59 14.02 3.17
CA ARG A 325 -10.64 12.69 2.57
C ARG A 325 -10.35 12.69 1.07
N LEU A 326 -10.51 13.85 0.41
CA LEU A 326 -10.33 14.01 -1.04
C LEU A 326 -9.35 15.15 -1.33
N VAL A 327 -8.42 14.90 -2.23
CA VAL A 327 -7.52 15.90 -2.83
C VAL A 327 -7.67 15.86 -4.34
N VAL A 328 -7.88 17.02 -4.97
CA VAL A 328 -7.95 17.14 -6.42
C VAL A 328 -6.83 18.06 -6.89
N CYS A 329 -6.04 17.59 -7.86
CA CYS A 329 -4.93 18.32 -8.47
C CYS A 329 -4.74 17.85 -9.91
N HIS A 330 -3.89 18.53 -10.71
CA HIS A 330 -3.73 18.16 -12.11
C HIS A 330 -2.78 16.97 -12.33
N ALA A 331 -1.51 17.04 -11.86
CA ALA A 331 -0.50 16.02 -12.17
C ALA A 331 -0.13 15.09 -11.01
N GLY A 332 -1.02 15.00 -9.99
CA GLY A 332 -0.77 14.24 -8.78
C GLY A 332 -0.08 15.05 -7.67
N LEU A 333 -0.24 14.61 -6.40
CA LEU A 333 0.30 15.34 -5.26
C LEU A 333 0.60 14.42 -4.06
N PRO A 334 1.88 14.23 -3.68
CA PRO A 334 2.24 13.50 -2.48
C PRO A 334 1.67 14.12 -1.20
N GLU A 335 1.39 13.30 -0.18
CA GLU A 335 0.74 13.69 1.08
C GLU A 335 1.43 14.88 1.78
N LYS A 336 2.76 14.94 1.71
CA LYS A 336 3.57 16.04 2.29
C LYS A 336 3.21 17.43 1.76
N TYR A 337 2.56 17.52 0.59
CA TYR A 337 2.18 18.78 -0.07
C TYR A 337 0.70 19.14 0.09
N HIS A 338 -0.13 18.23 0.60
CA HIS A 338 -1.57 18.46 0.75
C HIS A 338 -1.85 19.73 1.57
N GLY A 339 -2.61 20.64 0.97
CA GLY A 339 -2.99 21.91 1.56
C GLY A 339 -1.83 22.90 1.75
N ARG A 340 -0.61 22.65 1.26
CA ARG A 340 0.50 23.60 1.30
C ARG A 340 0.48 24.50 0.06
N THR A 341 1.10 25.68 0.18
CA THR A 341 1.09 26.71 -0.87
C THR A 341 2.49 27.27 -1.06
N SER A 342 3.22 26.73 -2.01
CA SER A 342 4.52 27.25 -2.45
C SER A 342 4.66 27.14 -3.95
N GLY A 343 5.65 27.81 -4.53
CA GLY A 343 5.98 27.64 -5.94
C GLY A 343 6.37 26.20 -6.29
N ARG A 344 7.03 25.49 -5.36
CA ARG A 344 7.41 24.09 -5.50
C ARG A 344 6.17 23.19 -5.52
N VAL A 345 5.23 23.39 -4.58
CA VAL A 345 3.96 22.64 -4.54
C VAL A 345 3.14 22.90 -5.81
N ARG A 346 3.05 24.16 -6.25
CA ARG A 346 2.35 24.49 -7.51
C ARG A 346 3.01 23.81 -8.72
N ALA A 347 4.34 23.87 -8.82
CA ALA A 347 5.05 23.19 -9.90
C ALA A 347 4.82 21.68 -9.91
N HIS A 348 4.85 21.04 -8.73
CA HIS A 348 4.60 19.61 -8.60
C HIS A 348 3.15 19.26 -8.99
N ALA A 349 2.16 20.03 -8.51
CA ALA A 349 0.76 19.79 -8.82
C ALA A 349 0.41 19.96 -10.32
N LEU A 350 1.18 20.79 -11.05
CA LEU A 350 0.97 21.08 -12.48
C LEU A 350 1.74 20.14 -13.41
N TYR A 351 2.92 19.70 -13.01
CA TYR A 351 3.85 18.99 -13.89
C TYR A 351 4.25 17.61 -13.40
N GLY A 352 3.90 17.26 -12.15
CA GLY A 352 4.40 16.06 -11.49
C GLY A 352 5.91 16.11 -11.25
N GLU A 353 6.49 14.96 -10.96
CA GLU A 353 7.94 14.76 -10.84
C GLU A 353 8.43 13.84 -11.96
N THR A 354 9.58 14.15 -12.53
CA THR A 354 10.19 13.36 -13.60
C THR A 354 11.54 12.81 -13.13
N THR A 355 11.95 11.67 -13.67
CA THR A 355 13.25 11.06 -13.38
C THR A 355 14.41 11.84 -13.99
N GLY A 356 14.12 12.77 -14.92
CA GLY A 356 15.10 13.49 -15.75
C GLY A 356 15.47 12.74 -17.02
N GLU A 357 14.94 11.55 -17.23
CA GLU A 357 15.11 10.75 -18.44
C GLU A 357 14.00 11.04 -19.45
N THR A 358 14.23 10.65 -20.70
CA THR A 358 13.28 10.78 -21.81
C THR A 358 13.06 9.39 -22.40
N ASP A 359 11.80 9.03 -22.64
CA ASP A 359 11.45 7.76 -23.27
C ASP A 359 11.76 7.71 -24.78
N GLU A 360 11.53 6.57 -25.42
CA GLU A 360 11.74 6.35 -26.85
C GLU A 360 10.90 7.28 -27.76
N PHE A 361 9.81 7.85 -27.22
CA PHE A 361 8.93 8.80 -27.90
C PHE A 361 9.32 10.25 -27.67
N GLY A 362 10.41 10.51 -26.93
CA GLY A 362 10.87 11.85 -26.59
C GLY A 362 10.09 12.51 -25.45
N LEU A 363 9.28 11.76 -24.71
CA LEU A 363 8.51 12.26 -23.57
C LEU A 363 9.27 12.08 -22.26
N PRO A 364 9.15 13.00 -21.28
CA PRO A 364 9.78 12.86 -19.99
C PRO A 364 9.26 11.64 -19.23
N VAL A 365 10.15 10.80 -18.72
CA VAL A 365 9.81 9.67 -17.85
C VAL A 365 9.34 10.21 -16.51
N ARG A 366 8.12 9.81 -16.11
CA ARG A 366 7.47 10.26 -14.88
C ARG A 366 7.88 9.41 -13.70
N TYR A 367 8.09 10.05 -12.55
CA TYR A 367 8.27 9.32 -11.30
C TYR A 367 6.95 8.64 -10.88
N PRO A 368 6.94 7.33 -10.56
CA PRO A 368 5.72 6.57 -10.25
C PRO A 368 5.22 6.86 -8.83
N TRP A 369 4.96 8.13 -8.51
CA TRP A 369 4.60 8.62 -7.17
C TRP A 369 3.34 7.95 -6.60
N ALA A 370 2.39 7.55 -7.45
CA ALA A 370 1.16 6.88 -7.05
C ALA A 370 1.42 5.52 -6.39
N GLU A 371 2.45 4.81 -6.83
CA GLU A 371 2.87 3.53 -6.24
C GLU A 371 3.46 3.70 -4.83
N GLU A 372 4.05 4.84 -4.56
CA GLU A 372 4.62 5.18 -3.25
C GLU A 372 3.65 5.89 -2.32
N TYR A 373 2.51 6.35 -2.83
CA TYR A 373 1.53 7.07 -2.03
C TYR A 373 0.97 6.18 -0.91
N ARG A 374 0.95 6.71 0.34
CA ARG A 374 0.43 6.01 1.53
C ARG A 374 -0.50 6.89 2.36
N GLY A 375 -0.92 8.03 1.79
CA GLY A 375 -1.81 8.97 2.45
C GLY A 375 -3.23 8.40 2.63
N ARG A 376 -3.95 8.96 3.59
CA ARG A 376 -5.35 8.57 3.87
C ARG A 376 -6.34 9.21 2.90
N ALA A 377 -6.01 10.38 2.36
CA ALA A 377 -6.84 11.08 1.40
C ALA A 377 -6.82 10.35 0.05
N ALA A 378 -7.95 10.29 -0.63
CA ALA A 378 -7.96 9.95 -2.04
C ALA A 378 -7.38 11.12 -2.84
N VAL A 379 -6.48 10.86 -3.79
CA VAL A 379 -5.93 11.87 -4.70
C VAL A 379 -6.40 11.59 -6.12
N VAL A 380 -7.18 12.51 -6.66
CA VAL A 380 -7.73 12.41 -8.03
C VAL A 380 -7.02 13.42 -8.92
N TYR A 381 -6.53 12.97 -10.07
CA TYR A 381 -5.68 13.76 -10.96
C TYR A 381 -5.81 13.34 -12.44
N GLY A 382 -5.14 14.05 -13.35
CA GLY A 382 -5.09 13.80 -14.79
C GLY A 382 -3.67 13.84 -15.34
N HIS A 383 -3.44 14.61 -16.42
CA HIS A 383 -2.13 14.97 -16.96
C HIS A 383 -1.37 13.87 -17.73
N THR A 384 -1.46 12.64 -17.33
CA THR A 384 -0.76 11.53 -17.99
C THR A 384 -1.80 10.56 -18.51
N PRO A 385 -2.01 10.51 -19.83
CA PRO A 385 -3.04 9.65 -20.39
C PRO A 385 -2.82 8.17 -20.05
N VAL A 386 -3.88 7.54 -19.55
CA VAL A 386 -3.93 6.10 -19.26
C VAL A 386 -5.03 5.45 -20.09
N PRO A 387 -4.85 4.23 -20.59
CA PRO A 387 -5.89 3.55 -21.39
C PRO A 387 -7.15 3.27 -20.57
N ASP A 388 -6.99 2.91 -19.30
CA ASP A 388 -8.08 2.66 -18.35
C ASP A 388 -7.75 3.22 -16.97
N THR A 389 -8.78 3.71 -16.27
CA THR A 389 -8.65 4.20 -14.89
C THR A 389 -8.61 3.05 -13.90
N SER A 390 -7.62 3.07 -13.01
CA SER A 390 -7.52 2.13 -11.90
C SER A 390 -7.02 2.84 -10.63
N TRP A 391 -7.54 2.41 -9.49
CA TRP A 391 -7.09 2.92 -8.20
C TRP A 391 -5.70 2.35 -7.85
N ILE A 392 -4.74 3.24 -7.63
CA ILE A 392 -3.39 2.90 -7.16
C ILE A 392 -3.18 3.57 -5.80
N ASN A 393 -3.18 2.82 -4.70
CA ASN A 393 -2.95 3.34 -3.34
C ASN A 393 -3.76 4.60 -2.97
N ASN A 394 -5.06 4.60 -3.11
CA ASN A 394 -5.91 5.77 -2.94
C ASN A 394 -5.62 6.92 -3.93
N THR A 395 -5.00 6.66 -5.06
CA THR A 395 -4.86 7.64 -6.14
C THR A 395 -5.58 7.16 -7.39
N LEU A 396 -6.11 8.09 -8.18
CA LEU A 396 -6.84 7.77 -9.40
C LEU A 396 -6.53 8.80 -10.48
N CYS A 397 -6.02 8.33 -11.63
CA CYS A 397 -5.85 9.15 -12.82
C CYS A 397 -7.15 9.12 -13.66
N LEU A 398 -7.68 10.30 -14.02
CA LEU A 398 -8.88 10.42 -14.84
C LEU A 398 -8.60 10.86 -16.29
N ASP A 399 -7.33 11.12 -16.64
CA ASP A 399 -6.97 11.39 -18.03
C ASP A 399 -6.98 10.08 -18.82
N THR A 400 -8.08 9.81 -19.48
CA THR A 400 -8.25 8.63 -20.35
C THR A 400 -8.15 9.00 -21.83
N GLY A 401 -7.47 10.14 -22.12
CA GLY A 401 -7.05 10.53 -23.46
C GLY A 401 -8.18 10.86 -24.41
N ALA A 402 -9.21 11.58 -23.97
CA ALA A 402 -10.34 11.97 -24.81
C ALA A 402 -9.90 12.61 -26.14
N VAL A 403 -8.98 13.57 -26.09
CA VAL A 403 -8.46 14.26 -27.27
C VAL A 403 -7.69 13.36 -28.25
N PHE A 404 -7.23 12.21 -27.76
CA PHE A 404 -6.47 11.22 -28.52
C PHE A 404 -7.32 10.04 -29.01
N GLY A 405 -8.67 10.14 -28.93
CA GLY A 405 -9.57 9.07 -29.36
C GLY A 405 -9.93 8.04 -28.25
N GLY A 406 -9.52 8.31 -27.00
CA GLY A 406 -9.88 7.51 -25.84
C GLY A 406 -11.28 7.84 -25.29
N ARG A 407 -11.38 8.16 -24.00
CA ARG A 407 -12.63 8.51 -23.32
C ARG A 407 -12.46 9.77 -22.49
N MET A 408 -13.55 10.50 -22.25
CA MET A 408 -13.61 11.53 -21.20
C MET A 408 -14.26 10.93 -19.97
N THR A 409 -13.52 10.85 -18.87
CA THR A 409 -13.92 10.12 -17.67
C THR A 409 -14.12 11.05 -16.49
N ALA A 410 -15.16 10.78 -15.70
CA ALA A 410 -15.45 11.42 -14.44
C ALA A 410 -15.55 10.39 -13.30
N LEU A 411 -15.18 10.82 -12.10
CA LEU A 411 -15.37 10.07 -10.85
C LEU A 411 -16.48 10.71 -10.03
N ARG A 412 -17.51 9.97 -9.69
CA ARG A 412 -18.50 10.34 -8.67
C ARG A 412 -17.95 10.08 -7.28
N TRP A 413 -17.95 11.11 -6.45
CA TRP A 413 -17.50 11.03 -5.06
C TRP A 413 -18.64 11.44 -4.10
N PRO A 414 -18.90 10.69 -3.00
CA PRO A 414 -18.06 9.62 -2.42
C PRO A 414 -18.33 8.21 -2.96
N GLU A 415 -19.23 8.03 -3.91
CA GLU A 415 -19.69 6.73 -4.43
C GLU A 415 -18.55 5.92 -5.08
N ARG A 416 -17.50 6.58 -5.55
CA ARG A 416 -16.37 6.01 -6.32
C ARG A 416 -16.82 5.36 -7.63
N GLU A 417 -17.91 5.80 -8.20
CA GLU A 417 -18.44 5.37 -9.49
C GLU A 417 -17.73 6.11 -10.62
N LEU A 418 -17.29 5.39 -11.64
CA LEU A 418 -16.73 5.96 -12.86
C LEU A 418 -17.83 6.13 -13.91
N VAL A 419 -17.88 7.30 -14.53
CA VAL A 419 -18.78 7.61 -15.64
C VAL A 419 -17.93 8.16 -16.77
N ASP A 420 -18.07 7.60 -17.97
CA ASP A 420 -17.28 8.01 -19.13
C ASP A 420 -18.14 8.22 -20.38
N VAL A 421 -17.57 8.87 -21.37
CA VAL A 421 -18.09 8.97 -22.73
C VAL A 421 -16.94 8.75 -23.71
N PRO A 422 -17.11 7.97 -24.78
CA PRO A 422 -16.08 7.80 -25.78
C PRO A 422 -15.80 9.14 -26.50
N ALA A 423 -14.57 9.32 -26.95
CA ALA A 423 -14.25 10.40 -27.86
C ALA A 423 -15.00 10.25 -29.19
N GLU A 424 -15.45 11.35 -29.80
CA GLU A 424 -16.11 11.32 -31.11
C GLU A 424 -15.15 10.90 -32.22
N GLN A 425 -13.89 11.29 -32.09
CA GLN A 425 -12.80 10.92 -33.03
C GLN A 425 -11.43 11.19 -32.37
N VAL A 426 -10.35 10.86 -33.07
CA VAL A 426 -9.00 11.30 -32.72
C VAL A 426 -8.86 12.76 -33.14
N TRP A 427 -8.88 13.68 -32.16
CA TRP A 427 -8.74 15.11 -32.42
C TRP A 427 -7.27 15.54 -32.59
N TYR A 428 -6.37 14.83 -31.92
CA TYR A 428 -4.94 15.09 -31.95
C TYR A 428 -4.17 13.76 -31.86
N GLU A 429 -3.21 13.56 -32.78
CA GLU A 429 -2.39 12.35 -32.78
C GLU A 429 -1.45 12.32 -31.56
N PRO A 430 -1.51 11.30 -30.71
CA PRO A 430 -0.63 11.20 -29.55
C PRO A 430 0.80 10.88 -29.98
N ALA A 431 1.78 11.49 -29.32
CA ALA A 431 3.19 11.14 -29.54
C ALA A 431 3.49 9.68 -29.14
N ARG A 432 2.78 9.16 -28.14
CA ARG A 432 2.78 7.76 -27.73
C ARG A 432 1.37 7.19 -27.96
N PRO A 433 1.23 6.03 -28.65
CA PRO A 433 -0.08 5.40 -28.80
C PRO A 433 -0.79 5.23 -27.46
N LEU A 434 -2.04 5.69 -27.34
CA LEU A 434 -2.89 5.49 -26.15
C LEU A 434 -3.32 4.04 -25.99
N ALA A 435 -3.43 3.32 -27.07
CA ALA A 435 -3.75 1.93 -27.09
C ALA A 435 -2.47 1.12 -26.90
N ALA A 436 -2.26 0.57 -25.74
CA ALA A 436 -2.02 -0.85 -25.74
C ALA A 436 -3.28 -1.45 -26.35
N GLU A 437 -3.22 -1.83 -27.65
CA GLU A 437 -4.12 -2.66 -28.43
C GLU A 437 -5.63 -2.71 -28.08
N ALA A 438 -6.48 -2.73 -29.11
CA ALA A 438 -7.94 -2.82 -29.07
C ALA A 438 -8.48 -3.85 -28.06
N PRO A 439 -9.71 -3.65 -27.51
CA PRO A 439 -10.39 -4.67 -26.71
C PRO A 439 -10.56 -5.96 -27.55
N GLY A 440 -9.80 -6.98 -27.21
CA GLY A 440 -9.64 -8.23 -27.97
C GLY A 440 -8.19 -8.58 -28.29
N ALA A 441 -7.26 -7.61 -28.29
CA ALA A 441 -5.83 -7.85 -28.50
C ALA A 441 -5.07 -8.27 -27.24
N GLY A 442 -5.65 -8.05 -26.04
CA GLY A 442 -5.01 -8.42 -24.77
C GLY A 442 -4.99 -9.93 -24.46
N GLN A 443 -5.75 -10.76 -25.19
CA GLN A 443 -5.71 -12.22 -25.03
C GLN A 443 -4.46 -12.88 -25.64
N GLY A 444 -3.69 -12.15 -26.45
CA GLY A 444 -2.52 -12.68 -27.16
C GLY A 444 -1.19 -12.01 -26.82
N ARG A 445 -1.15 -10.98 -25.93
CA ARG A 445 0.13 -10.37 -25.55
C ARG A 445 1.00 -11.39 -24.81
N PRO A 446 2.24 -11.63 -25.25
CA PRO A 446 3.15 -12.49 -24.52
C PRO A 446 3.43 -11.90 -23.12
N LEU A 447 3.74 -12.78 -22.18
CA LEU A 447 4.21 -12.37 -20.85
C LEU A 447 5.54 -11.61 -20.99
N ASP A 448 5.60 -10.44 -20.36
CA ASP A 448 6.77 -9.60 -20.37
C ASP A 448 7.43 -9.58 -19.00
N ILE A 449 8.76 -9.53 -18.97
CA ILE A 449 9.52 -9.43 -17.73
C ILE A 449 9.17 -8.16 -16.94
N ASP A 450 8.81 -7.09 -17.65
CA ASP A 450 8.43 -5.83 -17.03
C ASP A 450 7.06 -5.89 -16.33
N ASP A 451 6.25 -6.92 -16.58
CA ASP A 451 5.01 -7.18 -15.82
C ASP A 451 5.27 -7.57 -14.37
N VAL A 452 6.46 -8.06 -14.07
CA VAL A 452 6.80 -8.64 -12.75
C VAL A 452 8.05 -8.03 -12.11
N ARG A 453 8.84 -7.25 -12.85
CA ARG A 453 10.07 -6.63 -12.39
C ARG A 453 9.83 -5.44 -11.45
N GLY A 454 10.76 -5.19 -10.53
CA GLY A 454 10.77 -4.04 -9.64
C GLY A 454 9.85 -4.19 -8.42
N ARG A 455 9.65 -3.07 -7.71
CA ARG A 455 8.73 -3.02 -6.58
C ARG A 455 7.30 -2.90 -7.07
N ARG A 456 6.45 -3.85 -6.69
CA ARG A 456 5.06 -3.91 -7.14
C ARG A 456 4.07 -4.04 -5.99
N GLY A 457 2.80 -3.80 -6.30
CA GLY A 457 1.70 -4.06 -5.39
C GLY A 457 0.51 -4.59 -6.17
N VAL A 458 0.08 -5.78 -5.79
CA VAL A 458 -1.07 -6.46 -6.39
C VAL A 458 -2.31 -6.16 -5.55
N GLU A 459 -3.35 -5.63 -6.18
CA GLU A 459 -4.64 -5.43 -5.53
C GLU A 459 -5.36 -6.76 -5.38
N THR A 460 -5.85 -7.04 -4.17
CA THR A 460 -6.62 -8.25 -3.86
C THR A 460 -7.93 -7.89 -3.18
N ARG A 461 -9.00 -8.61 -3.50
CA ARG A 461 -10.32 -8.40 -2.87
C ARG A 461 -10.32 -8.69 -1.37
N LEU A 462 -9.52 -9.65 -0.91
CA LEU A 462 -9.51 -10.09 0.49
C LEU A 462 -8.72 -9.16 1.42
N MET A 463 -7.59 -8.60 0.96
CA MET A 463 -6.66 -7.85 1.82
C MET A 463 -6.30 -6.46 1.28
N GLY A 464 -6.91 -6.02 0.16
CA GLY A 464 -6.45 -4.85 -0.56
C GLY A 464 -5.05 -5.09 -1.15
N ARG A 465 -4.23 -4.06 -1.18
CA ARG A 465 -2.92 -4.12 -1.83
C ARG A 465 -1.89 -4.93 -1.05
N VAL A 466 -1.36 -5.96 -1.70
CA VAL A 466 -0.21 -6.75 -1.23
C VAL A 466 1.05 -6.26 -1.94
N ALA A 467 2.02 -5.73 -1.16
CA ALA A 467 3.26 -5.20 -1.71
C ALA A 467 4.34 -6.29 -1.84
N VAL A 468 5.01 -6.30 -2.98
CA VAL A 468 6.19 -7.11 -3.29
C VAL A 468 7.41 -6.18 -3.35
N ARG A 469 8.49 -6.54 -2.67
CA ARG A 469 9.74 -5.79 -2.69
C ARG A 469 10.55 -6.14 -3.94
N GLU A 470 11.33 -5.20 -4.43
CA GLU A 470 12.17 -5.39 -5.60
C GLU A 470 13.19 -6.55 -5.43
N GLU A 471 13.79 -6.64 -4.26
CA GLU A 471 14.78 -7.70 -3.94
C GLU A 471 14.13 -9.11 -3.94
N ASN A 472 12.88 -9.20 -3.53
CA ASN A 472 12.11 -10.45 -3.58
C ASN A 472 11.64 -10.76 -5.00
N ALA A 473 11.24 -9.75 -5.78
CA ALA A 473 10.87 -9.91 -7.18
C ALA A 473 12.05 -10.40 -8.02
N ALA A 474 13.25 -9.86 -7.81
CA ALA A 474 14.47 -10.31 -8.49
C ALA A 474 14.76 -11.79 -8.23
N ALA A 475 14.67 -12.24 -6.96
CA ALA A 475 14.88 -13.65 -6.60
C ALA A 475 13.82 -14.58 -7.22
N ALA A 476 12.55 -14.16 -7.20
CA ALA A 476 11.46 -14.92 -7.82
C ALA A 476 11.61 -15.03 -9.33
N LEU A 477 12.07 -13.98 -9.98
CA LEU A 477 12.31 -13.95 -11.41
C LEU A 477 13.38 -14.97 -11.83
N GLU A 478 14.45 -15.10 -11.06
CA GLU A 478 15.48 -16.11 -11.29
C GLU A 478 14.88 -17.54 -11.20
N VAL A 479 14.06 -17.80 -10.19
CA VAL A 479 13.41 -19.12 -10.03
C VAL A 479 12.45 -19.39 -11.17
N MET A 480 11.65 -18.42 -11.55
CA MET A 480 10.62 -18.56 -12.59
C MET A 480 11.26 -18.76 -13.98
N SER A 481 12.26 -17.97 -14.33
CA SER A 481 12.91 -18.02 -15.65
C SER A 481 13.72 -19.30 -15.88
N ARG A 482 14.26 -19.91 -14.81
CA ARG A 482 15.15 -21.07 -14.94
C ARG A 482 14.51 -22.41 -14.58
N PHE A 483 13.52 -22.42 -13.70
CA PHE A 483 13.08 -23.63 -13.03
C PHE A 483 11.57 -23.87 -13.05
N ALA A 484 10.75 -22.88 -13.38
CA ALA A 484 9.29 -23.03 -13.40
C ALA A 484 8.82 -23.81 -14.64
N VAL A 485 7.61 -24.38 -14.54
CA VAL A 485 6.86 -24.82 -15.73
C VAL A 485 6.58 -23.61 -16.62
N ASP A 486 6.15 -23.84 -17.86
CA ASP A 486 5.75 -22.74 -18.72
C ASP A 486 4.80 -21.79 -17.96
N PRO A 487 5.13 -20.49 -17.88
CA PRO A 487 4.32 -19.54 -17.16
C PRO A 487 2.84 -19.53 -17.57
N ARG A 488 2.52 -19.86 -18.80
CA ARG A 488 1.15 -19.96 -19.31
C ARG A 488 0.32 -21.06 -18.64
N LEU A 489 0.96 -22.13 -18.16
CA LEU A 489 0.35 -23.21 -17.38
C LEU A 489 0.39 -22.98 -15.86
N LEU A 490 1.13 -21.96 -15.41
CA LEU A 490 1.32 -21.64 -14.00
C LEU A 490 0.18 -20.71 -13.54
N ALA A 491 -1.01 -21.26 -13.36
CA ALA A 491 -2.22 -20.48 -13.05
C ALA A 491 -2.41 -20.16 -11.55
N TYR A 492 -1.69 -20.89 -10.66
CA TYR A 492 -1.83 -20.74 -9.21
C TYR A 492 -0.61 -21.27 -8.48
N LEU A 493 -0.24 -20.62 -7.40
CA LEU A 493 0.73 -21.13 -6.41
C LEU A 493 0.05 -21.22 -5.04
N PRO A 494 0.13 -22.39 -4.37
CA PRO A 494 -0.53 -22.59 -3.10
C PRO A 494 0.18 -21.83 -1.96
N PRO A 495 -0.60 -21.19 -1.06
CA PRO A 495 -0.05 -20.44 0.05
C PRO A 495 0.65 -21.32 1.07
N THR A 496 1.59 -20.73 1.81
CA THR A 496 2.11 -21.31 3.04
C THR A 496 0.97 -21.44 4.05
N MET A 497 1.04 -22.49 4.87
CA MET A 497 0.10 -22.67 5.96
C MET A 497 0.79 -22.43 7.30
N ALA A 498 0.20 -21.57 8.13
CA ALA A 498 0.72 -21.27 9.45
C ALA A 498 0.53 -22.45 10.41
N PRO A 499 1.47 -22.71 11.32
CA PRO A 499 1.22 -23.64 12.42
C PRO A 499 0.27 -23.02 13.45
N THR A 500 -0.40 -23.88 14.23
CA THR A 500 -1.16 -23.46 15.41
C THR A 500 -0.29 -22.73 16.43
N ALA A 501 -0.89 -22.00 17.36
CA ALA A 501 -0.20 -21.45 18.52
C ALA A 501 0.52 -22.56 19.29
N THR A 502 1.55 -22.21 20.05
CA THR A 502 2.28 -23.17 20.87
C THR A 502 1.41 -23.59 22.06
N SER A 503 1.33 -24.90 22.26
CA SER A 503 0.50 -25.46 23.35
C SER A 503 1.23 -25.47 24.70
N LYS A 504 0.43 -25.30 25.75
CA LYS A 504 0.89 -25.48 27.13
C LYS A 504 0.70 -26.93 27.63
N ALA A 505 0.02 -27.78 26.84
CA ALA A 505 -0.18 -29.18 27.20
C ALA A 505 1.16 -29.87 27.36
N GLU A 506 1.26 -30.74 28.39
CA GLU A 506 2.50 -31.45 28.71
C GLU A 506 2.94 -32.38 27.55
N GLY A 507 4.20 -32.27 27.13
CA GLY A 507 4.77 -33.08 26.07
C GLY A 507 4.36 -32.68 24.64
N TYR A 508 3.59 -31.62 24.47
CA TYR A 508 3.14 -31.13 23.14
C TYR A 508 3.64 -29.71 22.84
N LEU A 509 4.11 -29.49 21.63
CA LEU A 509 4.39 -28.17 21.08
C LEU A 509 3.18 -27.61 20.33
N GLU A 510 2.47 -28.45 19.61
CA GLU A 510 1.25 -28.15 18.87
C GLU A 510 0.12 -29.07 19.36
N HIS A 511 -1.07 -28.54 19.53
CA HIS A 511 -2.24 -29.29 20.01
C HIS A 511 -3.52 -28.72 19.36
N PRO A 512 -4.54 -29.55 19.05
CA PRO A 512 -5.78 -29.12 18.41
C PRO A 512 -6.53 -28.02 19.16
N ALA A 513 -6.53 -28.06 20.47
CA ALA A 513 -7.21 -27.07 21.30
C ALA A 513 -6.82 -25.63 20.98
N GLU A 514 -5.56 -25.38 20.62
CA GLU A 514 -5.06 -24.05 20.27
C GLU A 514 -5.65 -23.57 18.93
N ALA A 515 -5.85 -24.47 17.96
CA ALA A 515 -6.45 -24.14 16.68
C ALA A 515 -7.95 -23.90 16.83
N PHE A 516 -8.65 -24.73 17.60
CA PHE A 516 -10.09 -24.55 17.85
C PHE A 516 -10.35 -23.27 18.63
N ALA A 517 -9.56 -22.99 19.68
CA ALA A 517 -9.68 -21.75 20.45
C ALA A 517 -9.44 -20.50 19.57
N GLN A 518 -8.48 -20.57 18.64
CA GLN A 518 -8.24 -19.47 17.71
C GLN A 518 -9.47 -19.21 16.83
N TYR A 519 -10.02 -20.22 16.17
CA TYR A 519 -11.18 -20.07 15.29
C TYR A 519 -12.45 -19.67 16.04
N ALA A 520 -12.65 -20.16 17.26
CA ALA A 520 -13.74 -19.70 18.12
C ALA A 520 -13.61 -18.19 18.46
N ALA A 521 -12.39 -17.74 18.78
CA ALA A 521 -12.11 -16.34 19.06
C ALA A 521 -12.33 -15.44 17.83
N ASP A 522 -11.97 -15.94 16.64
CA ASP A 522 -12.20 -15.27 15.35
C ASP A 522 -13.69 -15.27 14.96
N GLY A 523 -14.55 -16.07 15.63
CA GLY A 523 -15.99 -16.15 15.38
C GLY A 523 -16.38 -17.11 14.25
N VAL A 524 -15.52 -18.06 13.93
CA VAL A 524 -15.80 -19.12 12.94
C VAL A 524 -16.69 -20.20 13.60
N GLY A 525 -17.89 -20.40 13.06
CA GLY A 525 -18.88 -21.31 13.66
C GLY A 525 -18.59 -22.79 13.43
N ARG A 526 -18.00 -23.15 12.28
CA ARG A 526 -17.66 -24.54 11.95
C ARG A 526 -16.33 -24.62 11.24
N VAL A 527 -15.52 -25.61 11.59
CA VAL A 527 -14.25 -25.92 10.94
C VAL A 527 -14.24 -27.35 10.41
N VAL A 528 -13.48 -27.58 9.36
CA VAL A 528 -13.16 -28.93 8.91
C VAL A 528 -11.72 -29.25 9.30
N CYS A 529 -11.53 -30.40 9.92
CA CYS A 529 -10.24 -30.99 10.21
C CYS A 529 -9.93 -32.01 9.10
N GLU A 530 -8.91 -31.75 8.31
CA GLU A 530 -8.48 -32.63 7.22
C GLU A 530 -7.17 -33.35 7.61
N GLU A 531 -7.07 -34.66 7.30
CA GLU A 531 -5.82 -35.40 7.44
C GLU A 531 -4.71 -34.69 6.68
N LYS A 532 -3.61 -34.38 7.35
CA LYS A 532 -2.46 -33.81 6.71
C LYS A 532 -1.55 -34.93 6.18
N HIS A 533 -1.45 -34.98 4.83
CA HIS A 533 -0.58 -35.93 4.16
C HIS A 533 0.90 -35.46 4.21
N MET A 534 1.80 -36.42 4.37
CA MET A 534 3.24 -36.18 4.30
C MET A 534 3.80 -36.64 2.96
N GLY A 535 3.88 -35.71 2.04
CA GLY A 535 4.42 -35.88 0.70
C GLY A 535 5.11 -34.63 0.20
N SER A 536 4.82 -34.28 -1.03
CA SER A 536 5.21 -33.02 -1.65
C SER A 536 4.00 -32.34 -2.27
N ARG A 537 3.76 -31.07 -1.87
CA ARG A 537 2.64 -30.29 -2.41
C ARG A 537 2.70 -30.23 -3.94
N ALA A 538 1.62 -30.53 -4.59
CA ALA A 538 1.48 -30.52 -6.04
C ALA A 538 0.19 -29.85 -6.48
N VAL A 539 0.29 -29.01 -7.52
CA VAL A 539 -0.84 -28.43 -8.24
C VAL A 539 -0.95 -29.15 -9.57
N ALA A 540 -2.14 -29.64 -9.90
CA ALA A 540 -2.42 -30.33 -11.15
C ALA A 540 -3.43 -29.55 -11.98
N LEU A 541 -3.02 -29.08 -13.15
CA LEU A 541 -3.90 -28.57 -14.21
C LEU A 541 -4.19 -29.73 -15.14
N VAL A 542 -5.47 -30.07 -15.31
CA VAL A 542 -5.92 -31.16 -16.16
C VAL A 542 -6.89 -30.60 -17.19
N CYS A 543 -6.55 -30.70 -18.47
CA CYS A 543 -7.41 -30.34 -19.57
C CYS A 543 -8.09 -31.59 -20.15
N LYS A 544 -9.35 -31.46 -20.58
CA LYS A 544 -10.15 -32.55 -21.17
C LYS A 544 -9.51 -33.09 -22.44
N ASP A 545 -8.98 -32.17 -23.25
CA ASP A 545 -8.31 -32.48 -24.53
C ASP A 545 -7.28 -31.42 -24.90
N ALA A 546 -6.64 -31.54 -26.04
CA ALA A 546 -5.65 -30.60 -26.55
C ALA A 546 -6.26 -29.21 -26.85
N ALA A 547 -7.51 -29.16 -27.32
CA ALA A 547 -8.18 -27.89 -27.61
C ALA A 547 -8.44 -27.07 -26.34
N ALA A 548 -8.71 -27.74 -25.22
CA ALA A 548 -8.84 -27.09 -23.94
C ALA A 548 -7.47 -26.50 -23.45
N ALA A 549 -6.37 -27.17 -23.78
CA ALA A 549 -5.02 -26.69 -23.44
C ALA A 549 -4.58 -25.49 -24.29
N GLU A 550 -5.05 -25.34 -25.51
CA GLU A 550 -4.80 -24.16 -26.37
C GLU A 550 -5.23 -22.85 -25.71
N ARG A 551 -6.25 -22.89 -24.85
CA ARG A 551 -6.71 -21.70 -24.09
C ARG A 551 -5.67 -21.11 -23.16
N PHE A 552 -4.70 -21.92 -22.74
CA PHE A 552 -3.55 -21.46 -21.98
C PHE A 552 -2.40 -20.99 -22.90
N GLY A 553 -2.66 -20.84 -24.22
CA GLY A 553 -1.67 -20.37 -25.20
C GLY A 553 -0.55 -21.38 -25.47
N VAL A 554 -0.76 -22.65 -25.14
CA VAL A 554 0.21 -23.72 -25.39
C VAL A 554 -0.10 -24.34 -26.73
N ASP A 555 0.87 -24.33 -27.65
CA ASP A 555 0.74 -25.00 -28.94
C ASP A 555 0.68 -26.51 -28.68
N PRO A 556 -0.41 -27.22 -29.16
CA PRO A 556 -0.54 -28.67 -28.99
C PRO A 556 0.59 -29.48 -29.63
N GLY A 557 1.32 -28.88 -30.56
CA GLY A 557 2.48 -29.49 -31.24
C GLY A 557 3.83 -29.12 -30.67
N ALA A 558 3.87 -28.18 -29.71
CA ALA A 558 5.13 -27.75 -29.10
C ALA A 558 5.60 -28.77 -28.08
N ALA A 559 6.69 -29.45 -28.39
CA ALA A 559 7.45 -30.22 -27.39
C ALA A 559 8.02 -29.26 -26.35
N PHE A 560 7.63 -29.39 -25.08
CA PHE A 560 8.29 -28.66 -23.96
C PHE A 560 9.71 -29.24 -23.77
N GLY A 561 10.65 -28.62 -24.46
CA GLY A 561 12.08 -28.88 -24.24
C GLY A 561 12.63 -27.78 -23.33
N GLY A 562 13.00 -28.11 -22.08
CA GLY A 562 14.10 -27.38 -21.46
C GLY A 562 15.36 -27.56 -22.35
N PRO A 563 16.42 -26.75 -22.25
CA PRO A 563 17.57 -26.80 -23.12
C PRO A 563 18.19 -28.19 -23.05
N GLY A 564 17.86 -29.07 -24.04
CA GLY A 564 18.46 -30.39 -24.21
C GLY A 564 17.52 -31.58 -24.43
N GLY A 565 16.19 -31.47 -24.57
CA GLY A 565 15.26 -32.61 -24.74
C GLY A 565 14.53 -32.62 -26.07
N GLU A 566 14.83 -33.63 -26.95
CA GLU A 566 13.97 -34.00 -28.09
C GLU A 566 12.74 -34.75 -27.56
N GLY A 567 11.53 -34.13 -27.66
CA GLY A 567 10.28 -34.69 -27.15
C GLY A 567 9.54 -35.53 -28.17
N ALA A 568 9.02 -36.68 -27.75
CA ALA A 568 8.08 -37.51 -28.49
C ALA A 568 6.72 -36.77 -28.68
N GLY A 569 6.19 -36.79 -29.89
CA GLY A 569 5.00 -36.05 -30.33
C GLY A 569 3.70 -36.50 -29.68
N GLY A 570 3.35 -35.89 -28.56
CA GLY A 570 2.00 -35.91 -27.98
C GLY A 570 1.76 -34.53 -27.39
N GLY A 571 0.64 -33.87 -27.79
CA GLY A 571 0.27 -32.52 -27.32
C GLY A 571 0.17 -32.46 -25.81
N VAL A 572 0.62 -31.35 -25.21
CA VAL A 572 0.50 -31.08 -23.78
C VAL A 572 -0.96 -30.92 -23.42
N THR A 573 -1.45 -31.70 -22.45
CA THR A 573 -2.86 -31.70 -22.03
C THR A 573 -3.01 -31.32 -20.54
N GLY A 574 -2.00 -30.79 -19.94
CA GLY A 574 -2.01 -30.30 -18.55
C GLY A 574 -0.63 -30.04 -17.97
N ALA A 575 -0.58 -29.75 -16.69
CA ALA A 575 0.66 -29.53 -15.97
C ALA A 575 0.59 -30.07 -14.54
N LEU A 576 1.73 -30.51 -14.04
CA LEU A 576 1.90 -30.92 -12.65
C LEU A 576 3.15 -30.23 -12.08
N TYR A 577 2.95 -29.38 -11.08
CA TYR A 577 4.05 -28.61 -10.56
C TYR A 577 4.03 -28.48 -9.03
N THR A 578 5.17 -28.18 -8.46
CA THR A 578 5.37 -28.01 -7.03
C THR A 578 4.82 -26.66 -6.54
N ARG A 579 4.79 -26.46 -5.23
CA ARG A 579 4.40 -25.19 -4.59
C ARG A 579 5.17 -23.95 -5.09
N THR A 580 6.37 -24.11 -5.61
CA THR A 580 7.20 -23.04 -6.16
C THR A 580 7.17 -22.98 -7.69
N GLY A 581 6.22 -23.63 -8.33
CA GLY A 581 6.03 -23.60 -9.78
C GLY A 581 6.99 -24.48 -10.59
N ARG A 582 7.86 -25.27 -9.93
CA ARG A 582 8.78 -26.17 -10.64
C ARG A 582 8.05 -27.43 -11.12
N PRO A 583 8.41 -28.01 -12.28
CA PRO A 583 7.87 -29.29 -12.71
C PRO A 583 8.00 -30.33 -11.60
N PHE A 584 6.93 -31.11 -11.41
CA PHE A 584 6.98 -32.13 -10.36
C PHE A 584 7.93 -33.29 -10.74
N PHE A 585 7.81 -33.82 -11.93
CA PHE A 585 8.71 -34.82 -12.50
C PHE A 585 9.73 -34.16 -13.43
N ALA A 586 10.90 -34.81 -13.58
CA ALA A 586 11.95 -34.34 -14.47
C ALA A 586 11.62 -34.63 -15.94
N ASP A 587 10.85 -35.69 -16.20
CA ASP A 587 10.42 -36.09 -17.54
C ASP A 587 8.93 -35.77 -17.78
N GLN A 588 8.64 -35.31 -18.98
CA GLN A 588 7.31 -34.95 -19.42
C GLN A 588 6.38 -36.16 -19.55
N ALA A 589 6.89 -37.32 -19.92
CA ALA A 589 6.08 -38.52 -20.14
C ALA A 589 5.41 -38.97 -18.84
N THR A 590 6.14 -38.96 -17.73
CA THR A 590 5.57 -39.26 -16.40
C THR A 590 4.52 -38.20 -15.98
N THR A 591 4.73 -36.92 -16.30
CA THR A 591 3.74 -35.88 -16.06
C THR A 591 2.46 -36.11 -16.83
N GLU A 592 2.56 -36.41 -18.15
CA GLU A 592 1.40 -36.72 -19.02
C GLU A 592 0.67 -37.99 -18.58
N GLU A 593 1.39 -38.99 -18.08
CA GLU A 593 0.76 -40.21 -17.54
C GLU A 593 -0.07 -39.88 -16.27
N VAL A 594 0.44 -39.05 -15.34
CA VAL A 594 -0.34 -38.63 -14.15
C VAL A 594 -1.55 -37.81 -14.57
N VAL A 595 -1.38 -36.83 -15.46
CA VAL A 595 -2.49 -36.00 -15.99
C VAL A 595 -3.50 -36.86 -16.73
N GLY A 596 -3.07 -37.85 -17.52
CA GLY A 596 -3.93 -38.80 -18.21
C GLY A 596 -4.77 -39.67 -17.25
N ARG A 597 -4.16 -40.18 -16.15
CA ARG A 597 -4.85 -40.94 -15.09
C ARG A 597 -5.90 -40.07 -14.38
N LEU A 598 -5.54 -38.83 -14.05
CA LEU A 598 -6.48 -37.86 -13.47
C LEU A 598 -7.63 -37.56 -14.40
N ARG A 599 -7.36 -37.36 -15.68
CA ARG A 599 -8.41 -37.12 -16.71
C ARG A 599 -9.39 -38.30 -16.81
N ALA A 600 -8.90 -39.51 -16.80
CA ALA A 600 -9.73 -40.72 -16.83
C ALA A 600 -10.62 -40.79 -15.56
N ALA A 601 -10.10 -40.44 -14.39
CA ALA A 601 -10.90 -40.40 -13.17
C ALA A 601 -11.96 -39.29 -13.20
N ILE A 602 -11.62 -38.09 -13.72
CA ILE A 602 -12.57 -36.96 -13.86
C ILE A 602 -13.72 -37.36 -14.82
N GLU A 603 -13.39 -38.00 -15.94
CA GLU A 603 -14.39 -38.49 -16.90
C GLU A 603 -15.30 -39.56 -16.26
N ALA A 604 -14.73 -40.57 -15.60
CA ALA A 604 -15.47 -41.61 -14.92
C ALA A 604 -16.34 -41.09 -13.78
N ALA A 605 -15.92 -40.05 -13.08
CA ALA A 605 -16.68 -39.38 -12.02
C ALA A 605 -17.76 -38.41 -12.58
N GLY A 606 -17.81 -38.14 -13.87
CA GLY A 606 -18.77 -37.25 -14.52
C GLY A 606 -18.55 -35.74 -14.17
N LEU A 607 -17.36 -35.36 -13.72
CA LEU A 607 -17.12 -34.01 -13.25
C LEU A 607 -16.99 -32.97 -14.35
N TRP A 608 -16.69 -33.38 -15.61
CA TRP A 608 -16.68 -32.46 -16.75
C TRP A 608 -18.06 -31.88 -17.03
N ASP A 609 -19.09 -32.71 -16.98
CA ASP A 609 -20.47 -32.30 -17.22
C ASP A 609 -21.08 -31.59 -16.04
N GLU A 610 -20.85 -32.10 -14.81
CA GLU A 610 -21.38 -31.48 -13.59
C GLU A 610 -20.86 -30.07 -13.38
N LEU A 611 -19.57 -29.84 -13.64
CA LEU A 611 -18.94 -28.54 -13.46
C LEU A 611 -18.97 -27.68 -14.76
N ASP A 612 -19.56 -28.17 -15.86
CA ASP A 612 -19.61 -27.52 -17.16
C ASP A 612 -18.25 -26.97 -17.61
N THR A 613 -17.24 -27.83 -17.63
CA THR A 613 -15.86 -27.42 -17.83
C THR A 613 -15.08 -28.37 -18.72
N ASP A 614 -14.06 -27.85 -19.36
CA ASP A 614 -13.10 -28.60 -20.19
C ASP A 614 -11.68 -28.63 -19.55
N TRP A 615 -11.50 -28.02 -18.36
CA TRP A 615 -10.30 -28.11 -17.57
C TRP A 615 -10.60 -27.94 -16.09
N LEU A 616 -9.78 -28.55 -15.24
CA LEU A 616 -9.83 -28.45 -13.79
C LEU A 616 -8.44 -28.20 -13.21
N LEU A 617 -8.39 -27.40 -12.15
CA LEU A 617 -7.16 -27.13 -11.39
C LEU A 617 -7.33 -27.69 -9.96
N PHE A 618 -6.40 -28.54 -9.54
CA PHE A 618 -6.41 -29.21 -8.24
C PHE A 618 -5.22 -28.79 -7.40
N ASP A 619 -5.42 -28.75 -6.07
CA ASP A 619 -4.37 -28.68 -5.07
C ASP A 619 -4.35 -29.97 -4.27
N GLY A 620 -3.18 -30.56 -4.11
CA GLY A 620 -3.04 -31.88 -3.49
C GLY A 620 -1.63 -32.16 -3.00
N GLU A 621 -1.44 -33.36 -2.54
CA GLU A 621 -0.15 -33.86 -2.05
C GLU A 621 0.22 -35.14 -2.81
N LEU A 622 1.43 -35.18 -3.41
CA LEU A 622 2.01 -36.39 -3.99
C LEU A 622 2.85 -37.13 -2.99
N LEU A 623 2.59 -38.43 -2.85
CA LEU A 623 3.23 -39.37 -1.93
C LEU A 623 4.01 -40.43 -2.73
N PRO A 624 5.08 -41.01 -2.15
CA PRO A 624 5.66 -40.79 -0.82
C PRO A 624 6.51 -39.52 -0.73
N TRP A 625 6.84 -39.07 0.50
CA TRP A 625 7.78 -37.97 0.71
C TRP A 625 9.15 -38.23 0.06
N SER A 626 9.61 -39.48 0.07
CA SER A 626 10.85 -39.89 -0.58
C SER A 626 10.91 -39.60 -2.09
N LEU A 627 9.76 -39.41 -2.76
CA LEU A 627 9.71 -39.15 -4.20
C LEU A 627 10.50 -37.91 -4.63
N LYS A 628 10.39 -36.82 -3.88
CA LYS A 628 11.14 -35.54 -4.10
C LYS A 628 12.32 -35.32 -3.15
N SER A 629 12.27 -35.93 -1.96
CA SER A 629 13.21 -35.62 -0.86
C SER A 629 14.30 -36.67 -0.68
N THR A 630 14.55 -37.54 -1.65
CA THR A 630 15.55 -38.62 -1.55
C THR A 630 16.96 -38.10 -1.23
N GLY A 631 17.41 -37.02 -1.86
CA GLY A 631 18.71 -36.38 -1.57
C GLY A 631 18.81 -35.91 -0.11
N LEU A 632 17.81 -35.20 0.37
CA LEU A 632 17.72 -34.70 1.75
C LEU A 632 17.66 -35.86 2.75
N LEU A 633 16.84 -36.87 2.46
CA LEU A 633 16.71 -38.05 3.30
C LEU A 633 18.04 -38.77 3.48
N ARG A 634 18.79 -39.00 2.39
CA ARG A 634 20.09 -39.67 2.40
C ARG A 634 21.18 -38.85 3.10
N SER A 635 21.29 -37.57 2.77
CA SER A 635 22.38 -36.72 3.27
C SER A 635 22.19 -36.28 4.74
N GLN A 636 20.97 -36.15 5.21
CA GLN A 636 20.71 -35.65 6.57
C GLN A 636 20.02 -36.68 7.45
N TYR A 637 18.79 -37.09 7.17
CA TYR A 637 17.99 -37.90 8.08
C TYR A 637 18.54 -39.32 8.28
N ALA A 638 18.86 -40.02 7.20
CA ALA A 638 19.43 -41.37 7.28
C ALA A 638 20.83 -41.37 7.88
N ALA A 639 21.63 -40.33 7.63
CA ALA A 639 22.96 -40.19 8.22
C ALA A 639 22.91 -40.07 9.75
N VAL A 640 21.98 -39.22 10.28
CA VAL A 640 21.75 -39.10 11.75
C VAL A 640 21.31 -40.44 12.33
N GLY A 641 20.33 -41.09 11.70
CA GLY A 641 19.82 -42.37 12.15
C GLY A 641 20.91 -43.48 12.16
N ALA A 642 21.78 -43.53 11.14
CA ALA A 642 22.88 -44.48 11.05
C ALA A 642 23.93 -44.22 12.12
N ALA A 643 24.34 -42.96 12.29
CA ALA A 643 25.33 -42.60 13.33
C ALA A 643 24.81 -42.94 14.75
N SER A 644 23.54 -42.65 15.03
CA SER A 644 22.92 -42.92 16.31
C SER A 644 22.88 -44.41 16.62
N ARG A 645 22.51 -45.26 15.66
CA ARG A 645 22.53 -46.72 15.80
C ARG A 645 23.92 -47.32 16.02
N ALA A 646 24.95 -46.70 15.45
CA ALA A 646 26.33 -47.12 15.59
C ALA A 646 26.87 -46.74 17.00
N VAL A 647 26.55 -45.58 17.52
CA VAL A 647 27.18 -45.02 18.72
C VAL A 647 26.44 -45.38 20.02
N PHE A 648 25.13 -45.22 20.07
CA PHE A 648 24.39 -45.31 21.34
C PHE A 648 24.42 -46.70 21.99
N PRO A 649 24.27 -47.83 21.31
CA PRO A 649 24.33 -49.13 21.96
C PRO A 649 25.66 -49.37 22.69
N GLY A 650 26.79 -49.05 22.03
CA GLY A 650 28.10 -49.18 22.65
C GLY A 650 28.31 -48.26 23.85
N ALA A 651 27.86 -47.01 23.74
CA ALA A 651 27.97 -46.03 24.82
C ALA A 651 27.10 -46.43 26.05
N VAL A 652 25.88 -46.89 25.81
CA VAL A 652 24.96 -47.35 26.90
C VAL A 652 25.55 -48.58 27.57
N THR A 653 25.99 -49.60 26.80
CA THR A 653 26.61 -50.82 27.33
C THR A 653 27.89 -50.52 28.15
N ALA A 654 28.73 -49.61 27.68
CA ALA A 654 29.96 -49.24 28.42
C ALA A 654 29.62 -48.58 29.78
N LEU A 655 28.61 -47.67 29.77
CA LEU A 655 28.15 -47.02 30.99
C LEU A 655 27.45 -47.99 31.97
N GLU A 656 26.69 -48.96 31.47
CA GLU A 656 26.08 -50.03 32.27
C GLU A 656 27.17 -50.91 32.94
N GLN A 657 28.20 -51.29 32.21
CA GLN A 657 29.31 -52.02 32.73
C GLN A 657 30.10 -51.23 33.80
N ALA A 658 30.33 -49.96 33.59
CA ALA A 658 30.97 -49.08 34.56
C ALA A 658 30.14 -48.92 35.84
N ALA A 659 28.82 -48.75 35.72
CA ALA A 659 27.88 -48.68 36.85
C ALA A 659 27.87 -50.00 37.63
N ALA A 660 27.92 -51.17 36.94
CA ALA A 660 27.95 -52.48 37.58
C ALA A 660 29.26 -52.70 38.33
N ARG A 661 30.33 -51.96 37.99
CA ARG A 661 31.60 -51.96 38.70
C ARG A 661 31.64 -51.01 39.91
N GLY A 662 30.54 -50.35 40.22
CA GLY A 662 30.46 -49.48 41.37
C GLY A 662 31.02 -48.06 41.13
N VAL A 663 31.19 -47.60 39.86
CA VAL A 663 31.66 -46.24 39.58
C VAL A 663 30.54 -45.27 39.94
N GLU A 664 30.80 -44.42 40.93
CA GLU A 664 29.82 -43.46 41.44
C GLU A 664 29.51 -42.31 40.44
N GLY A 665 28.29 -41.75 40.50
CA GLY A 665 27.89 -40.56 39.74
C GLY A 665 27.51 -40.85 38.28
N LEU A 666 27.46 -42.10 37.82
CA LEU A 666 27.13 -42.47 36.45
C LEU A 666 25.61 -42.54 36.15
N ASP A 667 24.79 -42.70 37.17
CA ASP A 667 23.34 -42.92 36.98
C ASP A 667 22.67 -41.82 36.12
N GLY A 668 22.98 -40.57 36.40
CA GLY A 668 22.47 -39.45 35.62
C GLY A 668 22.98 -39.41 34.15
N LEU A 669 24.23 -39.86 33.94
CA LEU A 669 24.78 -39.94 32.60
C LEU A 669 24.20 -41.12 31.81
N LEU A 670 24.08 -42.27 32.42
CA LEU A 670 23.47 -43.47 31.85
C LEU A 670 22.02 -43.23 31.49
N GLY A 671 21.24 -42.59 32.39
CA GLY A 671 19.87 -42.21 32.13
C GLY A 671 19.74 -41.32 30.90
N ARG A 672 20.54 -40.24 30.83
CA ARG A 672 20.55 -39.35 29.66
C ARG A 672 20.94 -40.07 28.35
N GLN A 673 21.91 -40.98 28.38
CA GLN A 673 22.28 -41.70 27.15
C GLN A 673 21.21 -42.70 26.69
N ARG A 674 20.53 -43.36 27.59
CA ARG A 674 19.35 -44.21 27.27
C ARG A 674 18.22 -43.42 26.67
N GLU A 675 17.91 -42.26 27.23
CA GLU A 675 16.87 -41.36 26.67
C GLU A 675 17.24 -40.86 25.28
N ARG A 676 18.48 -40.44 25.07
CA ARG A 676 18.98 -40.01 23.75
C ARG A 676 18.91 -41.11 22.71
N ALA A 677 19.26 -42.34 23.09
CA ALA A 677 19.12 -43.51 22.26
C ALA A 677 17.66 -43.78 21.86
N ALA A 678 16.74 -43.67 22.80
CA ALA A 678 15.31 -43.80 22.52
C ALA A 678 14.78 -42.70 21.63
N ASP A 679 15.15 -41.41 21.85
CA ASP A 679 14.78 -40.28 21.04
C ASP A 679 15.29 -40.42 19.59
N ALA A 680 16.50 -40.88 19.39
CA ALA A 680 17.09 -41.13 18.09
C ALA A 680 16.42 -42.29 17.33
N ALA A 681 16.04 -43.35 18.05
CA ALA A 681 15.24 -44.44 17.48
C ALA A 681 13.87 -43.93 17.03
N ALA A 682 13.15 -43.20 17.89
CA ALA A 682 11.86 -42.62 17.58
C ALA A 682 11.92 -41.64 16.36
N PHE A 683 13.01 -40.84 16.24
CA PHE A 683 13.26 -39.98 15.07
C PHE A 683 13.41 -40.81 13.79
N THR A 684 14.13 -41.91 13.85
CA THR A 684 14.32 -42.79 12.71
C THR A 684 13.03 -43.45 12.27
N ASP A 685 12.24 -43.91 13.22
CA ASP A 685 10.93 -44.53 12.95
C ASP A 685 9.95 -43.49 12.39
N ALA A 686 9.99 -42.24 12.86
CA ALA A 686 9.12 -41.19 12.41
C ALA A 686 9.29 -40.91 10.90
N TYR A 687 10.49 -40.65 10.41
CA TYR A 687 10.66 -40.30 9.00
C TYR A 687 10.50 -41.50 8.05
N ARG A 688 10.81 -42.73 8.48
CA ARG A 688 10.66 -43.94 7.68
C ARG A 688 9.24 -44.23 7.24
N ARG A 689 8.26 -43.87 8.04
CA ARG A 689 6.84 -44.10 7.75
C ARG A 689 6.37 -43.41 6.47
N TYR A 690 7.02 -42.32 6.06
CA TYR A 690 6.69 -41.52 4.88
C TYR A 690 7.54 -41.84 3.66
N CYS A 691 8.33 -42.93 3.75
CA CYS A 691 9.26 -43.33 2.71
C CYS A 691 8.99 -44.81 2.32
N TRP A 692 8.61 -45.02 1.07
CA TRP A 692 8.50 -46.36 0.50
C TRP A 692 9.00 -46.35 -0.95
N PRO A 693 9.40 -47.53 -1.51
CA PRO A 693 9.88 -47.63 -2.88
C PRO A 693 8.75 -47.31 -3.90
N THR A 694 9.14 -46.69 -5.00
CA THR A 694 8.29 -46.44 -6.17
C THR A 694 9.00 -46.91 -7.43
N GLU A 695 8.28 -47.47 -8.39
CA GLU A 695 8.77 -47.84 -9.72
C GLU A 695 7.87 -47.23 -10.76
N GLY A 696 8.37 -46.23 -11.53
CA GLY A 696 7.51 -45.39 -12.33
C GLY A 696 6.43 -44.71 -11.46
N LEU A 697 5.16 -44.91 -11.80
CA LEU A 697 4.02 -44.46 -11.00
C LEU A 697 3.51 -45.52 -9.98
N ASP A 698 4.04 -46.71 -10.03
CA ASP A 698 3.69 -47.74 -9.02
C ASP A 698 4.18 -47.32 -7.64
N GLY A 699 3.29 -47.34 -6.65
CA GLY A 699 3.54 -46.82 -5.31
C GLY A 699 3.36 -45.33 -5.16
N VAL A 700 3.23 -44.54 -6.22
CA VAL A 700 2.88 -43.12 -6.17
C VAL A 700 1.39 -42.96 -5.88
N ARG A 701 1.06 -41.99 -5.01
CA ARG A 701 -0.33 -41.64 -4.70
C ARG A 701 -0.49 -40.12 -4.76
N PHE A 702 -1.59 -39.64 -5.33
CA PHE A 702 -2.00 -38.26 -5.29
C PHE A 702 -3.21 -38.10 -4.36
N ALA A 703 -3.09 -37.28 -3.34
CA ALA A 703 -4.17 -36.97 -2.43
C ALA A 703 -4.67 -35.53 -2.68
N PRO A 704 -5.66 -35.34 -3.56
CA PRO A 704 -6.24 -34.03 -3.80
C PRO A 704 -7.10 -33.64 -2.58
N PHE A 705 -7.06 -32.38 -2.19
CA PHE A 705 -7.85 -31.86 -1.07
C PHE A 705 -8.56 -30.54 -1.41
N GLN A 706 -8.35 -30.02 -2.63
CA GLN A 706 -9.09 -28.84 -3.11
C GLN A 706 -9.22 -28.85 -4.64
N VAL A 707 -10.40 -28.47 -5.13
CA VAL A 707 -10.65 -28.10 -6.52
C VAL A 707 -10.66 -26.58 -6.57
N LEU A 708 -9.68 -25.99 -7.27
CA LEU A 708 -9.40 -24.56 -7.21
C LEU A 708 -10.20 -23.74 -8.23
N ALA A 709 -10.26 -24.25 -9.48
CA ALA A 709 -10.92 -23.54 -10.57
C ALA A 709 -11.37 -24.48 -11.70
N ALA A 710 -12.34 -24.00 -12.43
CA ALA A 710 -12.89 -24.57 -13.64
C ALA A 710 -13.12 -23.44 -14.67
N ARG A 711 -13.51 -23.75 -15.89
CA ARG A 711 -13.82 -22.75 -16.92
C ARG A 711 -14.86 -21.74 -16.43
N GLY A 712 -14.50 -20.45 -16.43
CA GLY A 712 -15.37 -19.35 -16.03
C GLY A 712 -15.73 -19.31 -14.53
N ARG A 713 -15.13 -20.17 -13.69
CA ARG A 713 -15.49 -20.29 -12.27
C ARG A 713 -14.28 -20.50 -11.39
N SER A 714 -14.08 -19.62 -10.41
CA SER A 714 -13.24 -19.89 -9.25
C SER A 714 -14.03 -20.77 -8.27
N LEU A 715 -13.49 -21.91 -7.94
CA LEU A 715 -14.08 -22.86 -6.99
C LEU A 715 -13.48 -22.74 -5.59
N ALA A 716 -12.48 -21.90 -5.42
CA ALA A 716 -11.77 -21.71 -4.15
C ALA A 716 -12.66 -21.15 -3.02
N ALA A 717 -13.80 -20.55 -3.34
CA ALA A 717 -14.78 -20.04 -2.38
C ALA A 717 -15.90 -21.05 -2.05
N VAL A 718 -15.95 -22.18 -2.76
CA VAL A 718 -16.94 -23.25 -2.48
C VAL A 718 -16.61 -23.90 -1.13
N PRO A 719 -17.60 -24.19 -0.27
CA PRO A 719 -17.38 -24.85 1.02
C PRO A 719 -16.56 -26.13 0.91
N HIS A 720 -15.69 -26.38 1.88
CA HIS A 720 -14.75 -27.51 1.84
C HIS A 720 -15.46 -28.88 1.82
N ASP A 721 -16.59 -29.01 2.46
CA ASP A 721 -17.38 -30.27 2.44
C ASP A 721 -17.92 -30.61 1.04
N GLU A 722 -18.34 -29.61 0.28
CA GLU A 722 -18.77 -29.80 -1.12
C GLU A 722 -17.59 -30.19 -2.01
N GLN A 723 -16.48 -29.48 -1.90
CA GLN A 723 -15.27 -29.81 -2.67
C GLN A 723 -14.74 -31.22 -2.36
N LEU A 724 -14.71 -31.59 -1.09
CA LEU A 724 -14.25 -32.92 -0.66
C LEU A 724 -15.21 -34.03 -1.11
N ALA A 725 -16.52 -33.76 -1.30
CA ALA A 725 -17.45 -34.71 -1.87
C ALA A 725 -17.15 -34.99 -3.35
N TRP A 726 -16.77 -33.96 -4.13
CA TRP A 726 -16.28 -34.17 -5.53
C TRP A 726 -15.01 -35.01 -5.55
N LEU A 727 -14.09 -34.75 -4.62
CA LEU A 727 -12.80 -35.45 -4.53
C LEU A 727 -12.95 -36.90 -4.06
N ASP A 728 -13.87 -37.19 -3.15
CA ASP A 728 -14.18 -38.57 -2.75
C ASP A 728 -14.71 -39.38 -3.93
N ARG A 729 -15.63 -38.79 -4.69
CA ARG A 729 -16.18 -39.43 -5.91
C ARG A 729 -15.10 -39.61 -6.98
N LEU A 730 -14.17 -38.64 -7.12
CA LEU A 730 -13.03 -38.78 -8.02
C LEU A 730 -12.14 -39.96 -7.62
N VAL A 731 -11.86 -40.16 -6.34
CA VAL A 731 -11.08 -41.29 -5.80
C VAL A 731 -11.82 -42.60 -6.00
N GLU A 732 -13.13 -42.63 -5.75
CA GLU A 732 -13.97 -43.83 -5.91
C GLU A 732 -14.00 -44.35 -7.37
N HIS A 733 -13.91 -43.42 -8.33
CA HIS A 733 -13.92 -43.75 -9.75
C HIS A 733 -12.54 -43.83 -10.39
N ASP A 734 -11.46 -43.76 -9.60
CA ASP A 734 -10.09 -43.91 -10.13
C ASP A 734 -9.76 -45.39 -10.45
N PRO A 735 -9.67 -45.77 -11.72
CA PRO A 735 -9.40 -47.17 -12.12
C PRO A 735 -7.91 -47.54 -11.88
N THR A 736 -7.05 -46.60 -11.64
CA THR A 736 -5.59 -46.77 -11.62
C THR A 736 -5.02 -46.91 -10.22
N GLY A 737 -5.79 -46.54 -9.20
CA GLY A 737 -5.33 -46.48 -7.82
C GLY A 737 -4.27 -45.39 -7.54
N LEU A 738 -4.18 -44.37 -8.39
CA LEU A 738 -3.31 -43.21 -8.21
C LEU A 738 -3.84 -42.33 -7.07
N LEU A 739 -5.16 -42.21 -6.99
CA LEU A 739 -5.80 -41.25 -6.08
C LEU A 739 -5.95 -41.81 -4.66
N ARG A 740 -5.87 -40.92 -3.67
CA ARG A 740 -6.05 -41.24 -2.27
C ARG A 740 -7.01 -40.23 -1.62
N THR A 741 -7.97 -40.75 -0.82
CA THR A 741 -8.91 -39.93 -0.07
C THR A 741 -8.22 -39.17 1.05
N THR A 742 -8.60 -37.93 1.26
CA THR A 742 -8.26 -37.11 2.42
C THR A 742 -9.34 -37.24 3.48
N ARG A 743 -9.05 -37.96 4.57
CA ARG A 743 -9.98 -38.13 5.69
C ARG A 743 -10.27 -36.80 6.36
N ARG A 744 -11.51 -36.64 6.86
CA ARG A 744 -11.95 -35.38 7.46
C ARG A 744 -12.93 -35.57 8.61
N LEU A 745 -12.99 -34.55 9.47
CA LEU A 745 -13.98 -34.44 10.53
C LEU A 745 -14.42 -32.97 10.66
N VAL A 746 -15.72 -32.74 10.74
CA VAL A 746 -16.26 -31.38 10.97
C VAL A 746 -16.40 -31.16 12.48
N VAL A 747 -15.91 -30.01 12.96
CA VAL A 747 -15.89 -29.63 14.35
C VAL A 747 -16.57 -28.27 14.55
N ASP A 748 -17.42 -28.16 15.57
CA ASP A 748 -17.88 -26.88 16.11
C ASP A 748 -16.91 -26.43 17.20
N PRO A 749 -16.11 -25.35 16.98
CA PRO A 749 -15.12 -24.91 17.95
C PRO A 749 -15.73 -24.32 19.25
N ALA A 750 -17.04 -24.06 19.28
CA ALA A 750 -17.74 -23.56 20.46
C ALA A 750 -18.37 -24.68 21.30
N ASP A 751 -18.49 -25.91 20.75
CA ASP A 751 -19.00 -27.07 21.46
C ASP A 751 -17.88 -27.96 22.01
N GLU A 752 -17.81 -28.09 23.34
CA GLU A 752 -16.79 -28.89 24.02
C GLU A 752 -16.78 -30.36 23.61
N ALA A 753 -17.92 -30.95 23.29
CA ALA A 753 -18.00 -32.34 22.88
C ALA A 753 -17.42 -32.53 21.49
N SER A 754 -17.72 -31.59 20.58
CA SER A 754 -17.17 -31.53 19.22
C SER A 754 -15.66 -31.32 19.23
N VAL A 755 -15.17 -30.40 20.06
CA VAL A 755 -13.72 -30.15 20.28
C VAL A 755 -13.01 -31.40 20.82
N ARG A 756 -13.60 -32.11 21.74
CA ARG A 756 -13.05 -33.40 22.25
C ARG A 756 -12.97 -34.44 21.13
N ALA A 757 -14.03 -34.64 20.36
CA ALA A 757 -14.04 -35.56 19.23
C ALA A 757 -12.96 -35.23 18.19
N GLY A 758 -12.76 -33.93 17.85
CA GLY A 758 -11.69 -33.46 16.95
C GLY A 758 -10.29 -33.72 17.54
N THR A 759 -10.11 -33.61 18.86
CA THR A 759 -8.86 -33.89 19.53
C THR A 759 -8.55 -35.37 19.55
N ASP A 760 -9.54 -36.21 19.87
CA ASP A 760 -9.41 -37.66 19.88
C ASP A 760 -9.08 -38.21 18.50
N TRP A 761 -9.77 -37.71 17.48
CA TRP A 761 -9.47 -38.04 16.09
C TRP A 761 -8.04 -37.69 15.68
N TRP A 762 -7.52 -36.53 16.09
CA TRP A 762 -6.12 -36.15 15.85
C TRP A 762 -5.13 -37.07 16.59
N LEU A 763 -5.45 -37.47 17.83
CA LEU A 763 -4.65 -38.43 18.60
C LEU A 763 -4.60 -39.78 17.92
N GLU A 764 -5.72 -40.28 17.40
CA GLU A 764 -5.79 -41.52 16.64
C GLU A 764 -4.97 -41.44 15.35
N LEU A 765 -5.11 -40.36 14.56
CA LEU A 765 -4.32 -40.12 13.35
C LEU A 765 -2.81 -40.14 13.61
N THR A 766 -2.38 -39.42 14.64
CA THR A 766 -0.96 -39.29 14.95
C THR A 766 -0.39 -40.55 15.62
N ALA A 767 -1.16 -41.29 16.39
CA ALA A 767 -0.81 -42.60 16.92
C ALA A 767 -0.64 -43.63 15.79
N ALA A 768 -1.48 -43.61 14.78
CA ALA A 768 -1.34 -44.45 13.59
C ALA A 768 -0.16 -44.05 12.68
N GLY A 769 0.56 -42.97 13.01
CA GLY A 769 1.73 -42.48 12.31
C GLY A 769 1.46 -41.43 11.28
N GLY A 770 0.28 -40.81 11.28
CA GLY A 770 -0.03 -39.66 10.43
C GLY A 770 0.75 -38.42 10.84
N GLU A 771 0.94 -37.47 9.90
CA GLU A 771 1.61 -36.19 10.17
C GLU A 771 0.82 -35.33 11.17
N GLY A 772 -0.49 -35.37 11.13
CA GLY A 772 -1.41 -34.58 11.91
C GLY A 772 -2.62 -34.17 11.08
N MET A 773 -3.13 -32.98 11.34
CA MET A 773 -4.27 -32.44 10.59
C MET A 773 -4.07 -30.97 10.21
N VAL A 774 -4.88 -30.52 9.26
CA VAL A 774 -5.11 -29.11 8.94
C VAL A 774 -6.52 -28.74 9.37
N VAL A 775 -6.64 -27.69 10.15
CA VAL A 775 -7.93 -27.12 10.55
C VAL A 775 -8.21 -25.92 9.68
N LYS A 776 -9.33 -25.93 8.97
CA LYS A 776 -9.76 -24.86 8.06
C LYS A 776 -11.17 -24.40 8.42
N PRO A 777 -11.57 -23.13 8.19
CA PRO A 777 -12.99 -22.77 8.21
C PRO A 777 -13.76 -23.67 7.23
N LEU A 778 -14.94 -24.15 7.58
CA LEU A 778 -15.75 -24.97 6.70
C LEU A 778 -16.18 -24.18 5.45
N ALA A 779 -16.56 -22.91 5.63
CA ALA A 779 -16.67 -21.94 4.54
C ALA A 779 -15.27 -21.59 4.06
N ALA A 780 -14.93 -21.86 2.81
CA ALA A 780 -13.57 -21.72 2.26
C ALA A 780 -13.00 -20.30 2.45
N VAL A 781 -13.81 -19.28 2.24
CA VAL A 781 -13.43 -17.88 2.53
C VAL A 781 -14.24 -17.40 3.72
N ALA A 782 -13.56 -17.19 4.84
CA ALA A 782 -14.18 -16.74 6.10
C ALA A 782 -13.63 -15.37 6.52
N THR A 783 -14.54 -14.53 7.00
CA THR A 783 -14.20 -13.28 7.68
C THR A 783 -14.54 -13.39 9.15
N GLY A 784 -13.63 -12.97 10.01
CA GLY A 784 -13.81 -12.97 11.45
C GLY A 784 -14.54 -11.74 11.96
N ARG A 785 -14.57 -11.57 13.28
CA ARG A 785 -15.18 -10.42 13.95
C ARG A 785 -14.60 -9.10 13.43
N GLY A 786 -15.47 -8.18 13.03
CA GLY A 786 -15.08 -6.88 12.47
C GLY A 786 -14.58 -6.93 11.02
N GLY A 787 -14.94 -7.97 10.26
CA GLY A 787 -14.64 -8.09 8.82
C GLY A 787 -13.16 -8.38 8.50
N ARG A 788 -12.37 -8.82 9.49
CA ARG A 788 -10.95 -9.15 9.27
C ARG A 788 -10.81 -10.54 8.63
N PRO A 789 -9.88 -10.73 7.68
CA PRO A 789 -9.59 -12.04 7.13
C PRO A 789 -9.15 -13.03 8.22
N VAL A 790 -9.67 -14.25 8.16
CA VAL A 790 -9.29 -15.35 9.04
C VAL A 790 -8.19 -16.20 8.37
N GLN A 791 -7.37 -16.90 9.16
CA GLN A 791 -6.37 -17.82 8.59
C GLN A 791 -7.09 -18.88 7.73
N PRO A 792 -6.67 -19.10 6.47
CA PRO A 792 -7.32 -20.05 5.55
C PRO A 792 -7.14 -21.49 5.99
N GLY A 793 -6.13 -21.74 6.82
CA GLY A 793 -5.86 -23.02 7.42
C GLY A 793 -4.76 -22.94 8.46
N VAL A 794 -4.84 -23.77 9.46
CA VAL A 794 -3.87 -23.90 10.55
C VAL A 794 -3.44 -25.34 10.66
N LYS A 795 -2.14 -25.62 10.52
CA LYS A 795 -1.61 -26.97 10.67
C LYS A 795 -1.35 -27.31 12.14
N VAL A 796 -1.82 -28.50 12.52
CA VAL A 796 -1.64 -29.09 13.84
C VAL A 796 -0.92 -30.44 13.66
N ARG A 797 0.38 -30.41 13.87
CA ARG A 797 1.25 -31.56 13.60
C ARG A 797 1.45 -32.44 14.81
N GLY A 798 1.54 -33.73 14.55
CA GLY A 798 1.73 -34.73 15.58
C GLY A 798 3.11 -34.66 16.26
N ARG A 799 3.17 -35.12 17.49
CA ARG A 799 4.36 -35.10 18.31
C ARG A 799 5.53 -35.85 17.66
N GLU A 800 5.31 -37.01 17.09
CA GLU A 800 6.40 -37.80 16.50
C GLU A 800 6.84 -37.20 15.14
N TYR A 801 5.91 -36.62 14.37
CA TYR A 801 6.27 -35.88 13.16
C TYR A 801 7.14 -34.64 13.45
N LEU A 802 6.86 -33.92 14.54
CA LEU A 802 7.66 -32.75 14.91
C LEU A 802 9.10 -33.06 15.27
N ARG A 803 9.44 -34.35 15.58
CA ARG A 803 10.83 -34.80 15.70
C ARG A 803 11.58 -34.65 14.38
N ILE A 804 10.93 -34.87 13.26
CA ILE A 804 11.55 -34.70 11.93
C ILE A 804 11.94 -33.23 11.71
N ILE A 805 11.11 -32.29 12.21
CA ILE A 805 11.30 -30.85 11.99
C ILE A 805 12.30 -30.23 12.97
N TYR A 806 12.22 -30.60 14.24
CA TYR A 806 12.97 -29.93 15.33
C TYR A 806 14.10 -30.79 15.94
N GLY A 807 14.24 -32.01 15.46
CA GLY A 807 15.27 -32.95 15.92
C GLY A 807 14.78 -33.95 16.98
N PRO A 808 15.57 -35.02 17.21
CA PRO A 808 15.18 -36.15 18.08
C PRO A 808 14.75 -35.73 19.47
N GLU A 809 15.46 -34.80 20.09
CA GLU A 809 15.34 -34.41 21.50
C GLU A 809 14.42 -33.18 21.70
N TYR A 810 13.63 -32.77 20.70
CA TYR A 810 12.85 -31.52 20.79
C TYR A 810 11.82 -31.51 21.95
N ILE A 811 11.29 -32.66 22.32
CA ILE A 811 10.27 -32.81 23.37
C ILE A 811 10.82 -32.71 24.80
N ARG A 812 12.14 -32.66 24.98
CA ARG A 812 12.73 -32.46 26.30
C ARG A 812 12.31 -31.12 26.89
N PRO A 813 12.07 -31.01 28.19
CA PRO A 813 11.49 -29.82 28.81
C PRO A 813 12.18 -28.51 28.40
N ASP A 814 13.51 -28.48 28.45
CA ASP A 814 14.31 -27.28 28.11
C ASP A 814 14.20 -26.90 26.63
N ASN A 815 14.20 -27.89 25.74
CA ASN A 815 14.09 -27.66 24.30
C ASN A 815 12.64 -27.22 23.94
N LEU A 816 11.67 -27.89 24.55
CA LEU A 816 10.26 -27.57 24.34
C LEU A 816 9.93 -26.17 24.86
N ALA A 817 10.47 -25.76 26.02
CA ALA A 817 10.31 -24.41 26.56
C ALA A 817 10.83 -23.35 25.56
N ARG A 818 12.03 -23.51 25.02
CA ARG A 818 12.60 -22.60 24.01
C ARG A 818 11.76 -22.53 22.73
N LEU A 819 11.24 -23.67 22.25
CA LEU A 819 10.40 -23.73 21.06
C LEU A 819 9.03 -23.07 21.28
N ARG A 820 8.54 -23.02 22.52
CA ARG A 820 7.28 -22.33 22.86
C ARG A 820 7.39 -20.81 22.79
N GLU A 821 8.59 -20.24 22.87
CA GLU A 821 8.85 -18.80 22.75
C GLU A 821 8.83 -18.30 21.30
N ARG A 822 8.68 -19.18 20.31
CA ARG A 822 8.68 -18.81 18.88
C ARG A 822 7.57 -17.82 18.55
N PHE A 823 7.92 -16.79 17.77
CA PHE A 823 6.97 -15.81 17.30
C PHE A 823 6.37 -16.23 15.94
N LEU A 824 5.04 -16.37 15.87
CA LEU A 824 4.32 -16.85 14.68
C LEU A 824 3.68 -15.74 13.84
N GLY A 825 3.73 -14.49 14.28
CA GLY A 825 3.04 -13.37 13.61
C GLY A 825 3.46 -13.18 12.17
N HIS A 826 4.75 -13.26 11.87
CA HIS A 826 5.27 -13.15 10.50
C HIS A 826 4.72 -14.26 9.57
N LYS A 827 4.77 -15.50 10.02
CA LYS A 827 4.26 -16.65 9.23
C LYS A 827 2.76 -16.58 8.98
N ARG A 828 1.99 -16.11 9.94
CA ARG A 828 0.54 -15.91 9.81
C ARG A 828 0.22 -14.79 8.83
N SER A 829 0.94 -13.68 8.91
CA SER A 829 0.79 -12.56 7.96
C SER A 829 1.18 -12.96 6.54
N LEU A 830 2.26 -13.74 6.38
CA LEU A 830 2.70 -14.25 5.08
C LEU A 830 1.62 -15.16 4.48
N ALA A 831 1.13 -16.15 5.24
CA ALA A 831 0.10 -17.09 4.79
C ALA A 831 -1.17 -16.38 4.30
N LEU A 832 -1.62 -15.32 5.00
CA LEU A 832 -2.79 -14.53 4.58
C LEU A 832 -2.55 -13.77 3.29
N ARG A 833 -1.38 -13.16 3.12
CA ARG A 833 -1.04 -12.41 1.89
C ARG A 833 -0.95 -13.33 0.69
N GLU A 834 -0.29 -14.47 0.83
CA GLU A 834 -0.19 -15.48 -0.22
C GLU A 834 -1.57 -16.05 -0.58
N TYR A 835 -2.41 -16.31 0.42
CA TYR A 835 -3.77 -16.76 0.20
C TYR A 835 -4.61 -15.73 -0.56
N ALA A 836 -4.53 -14.45 -0.18
CA ALA A 836 -5.23 -13.37 -0.88
C ALA A 836 -4.80 -13.25 -2.35
N LEU A 837 -3.50 -13.37 -2.62
CA LEU A 837 -2.95 -13.38 -3.99
C LEU A 837 -3.39 -14.62 -4.77
N GLY A 838 -3.39 -15.79 -4.14
CA GLY A 838 -3.86 -17.01 -4.78
C GLY A 838 -5.34 -16.96 -5.18
N LEU A 839 -6.21 -16.44 -4.30
CA LEU A 839 -7.62 -16.21 -4.63
C LEU A 839 -7.77 -15.21 -5.78
N GLU A 840 -7.01 -14.12 -5.75
CA GLU A 840 -7.04 -13.11 -6.81
C GLU A 840 -6.62 -13.70 -8.17
N ALA A 841 -5.57 -14.54 -8.21
CA ALA A 841 -5.15 -15.23 -9.42
C ALA A 841 -6.26 -16.13 -9.98
N LEU A 842 -6.92 -16.92 -9.13
CA LEU A 842 -8.02 -17.81 -9.53
C LEU A 842 -9.24 -17.05 -10.02
N ASP A 843 -9.57 -15.94 -9.38
CA ASP A 843 -10.71 -15.10 -9.77
C ASP A 843 -10.46 -14.40 -11.12
N ARG A 844 -9.25 -13.90 -11.36
CA ARG A 844 -8.85 -13.32 -12.66
C ARG A 844 -8.83 -14.37 -13.77
N LEU A 845 -8.32 -15.56 -13.48
CA LEU A 845 -8.36 -16.69 -14.41
C LEU A 845 -9.79 -17.06 -14.78
N ALA A 846 -10.66 -17.17 -13.80
CA ALA A 846 -12.07 -17.48 -14.01
C ALA A 846 -12.80 -16.37 -14.79
N ALA A 847 -12.47 -15.12 -14.56
CA ALA A 847 -13.02 -13.97 -15.29
C ALA A 847 -12.50 -13.86 -16.73
N GLY A 848 -11.53 -14.70 -17.14
CA GLY A 848 -10.93 -14.64 -18.47
C GLY A 848 -10.05 -13.41 -18.67
N GLU A 849 -9.50 -12.86 -17.60
CA GLU A 849 -8.56 -11.76 -17.69
C GLU A 849 -7.30 -12.17 -18.46
N PRO A 850 -6.58 -11.20 -19.07
CA PRO A 850 -5.33 -11.48 -19.76
C PRO A 850 -4.34 -12.23 -18.86
N LEU A 851 -3.61 -13.18 -19.40
CA LEU A 851 -2.75 -14.08 -18.63
C LEU A 851 -1.69 -13.33 -17.82
N TRP A 852 -1.18 -12.20 -18.31
CA TRP A 852 -0.23 -11.35 -17.56
C TRP A 852 -0.82 -10.81 -16.24
N ARG A 853 -2.14 -10.55 -16.18
CA ARG A 853 -2.82 -10.14 -14.95
C ARG A 853 -2.95 -11.28 -13.94
N VAL A 854 -3.22 -12.47 -14.41
CA VAL A 854 -3.22 -13.68 -13.57
C VAL A 854 -1.81 -13.91 -13.03
N HIS A 855 -0.83 -13.80 -13.92
CA HIS A 855 0.56 -14.06 -13.60
C HIS A 855 1.17 -13.05 -12.64
N GLU A 856 0.74 -11.81 -12.65
CA GLU A 856 1.10 -10.79 -11.67
C GLU A 856 0.84 -11.27 -10.23
N ALA A 857 -0.33 -11.86 -9.98
CA ALA A 857 -0.69 -12.39 -8.66
C ALA A 857 0.07 -13.68 -8.33
N VAL A 858 0.20 -14.60 -9.29
CA VAL A 858 0.97 -15.86 -9.13
C VAL A 858 2.44 -15.57 -8.81
N PHE A 859 3.05 -14.66 -9.56
CA PHE A 859 4.43 -14.25 -9.36
C PHE A 859 4.63 -13.59 -7.99
N ALA A 860 3.66 -12.79 -7.53
CA ALA A 860 3.71 -12.16 -6.23
C ALA A 860 3.74 -13.18 -5.08
N VAL A 861 3.04 -14.33 -5.19
CA VAL A 861 3.16 -15.44 -4.21
C VAL A 861 4.59 -15.95 -4.15
N LEU A 862 5.19 -16.24 -5.30
CA LEU A 862 6.58 -16.72 -5.38
C LEU A 862 7.56 -15.71 -4.79
N ALA A 863 7.37 -14.43 -5.08
CA ALA A 863 8.21 -13.36 -4.59
C ALA A 863 8.13 -13.19 -3.06
N LEU A 864 6.94 -13.33 -2.46
CA LEU A 864 6.80 -13.27 -1.01
C LEU A 864 7.52 -14.41 -0.27
N GLU A 865 7.68 -15.56 -0.91
CA GLU A 865 8.41 -16.72 -0.38
C GLU A 865 9.91 -16.68 -0.66
N SER A 866 10.34 -15.91 -1.66
CA SER A 866 11.73 -15.85 -2.08
C SER A 866 12.58 -15.06 -1.08
N GLU A 867 13.80 -15.53 -0.81
CA GLU A 867 14.78 -14.78 -0.06
C GLU A 867 15.24 -13.56 -0.89
N PRO A 868 15.37 -12.38 -0.26
CA PRO A 868 15.75 -11.17 -0.99
C PRO A 868 17.17 -11.29 -1.53
N VAL A 869 17.36 -10.89 -2.79
CA VAL A 869 18.67 -10.79 -3.44
C VAL A 869 18.91 -9.35 -3.91
N ASP A 870 20.16 -8.96 -4.12
CA ASP A 870 20.47 -7.63 -4.66
C ASP A 870 19.95 -7.54 -6.11
N PRO A 871 19.04 -6.60 -6.41
CA PRO A 871 18.43 -6.50 -7.75
C PRO A 871 19.41 -6.18 -8.88
N ARG A 872 20.66 -5.81 -8.51
CA ARG A 872 21.75 -5.52 -9.46
C ARG A 872 22.53 -6.76 -9.90
N LEU A 873 22.32 -7.89 -9.22
CA LEU A 873 22.91 -9.19 -9.58
C LEU A 873 22.07 -9.90 -10.64
#